data_a366b9cfb47b847129cafa9bc556fd93
#
_entry.id   a366b9cfb47b847129cafa9bc556fd93
#
_cell.length_a   1.000
_cell.length_b   1.000
_cell.length_c   1.000
_cell.angle_alpha   90.00
_cell.angle_beta   90.00
_cell.angle_gamma   90.00
#
_symmetry.space_group_name_H-M   'P 1'
#
loop_
_entity.id
_entity.type
_entity.pdbx_description
1 polymer ?
#
loop_
_entity_poly.entity_id
_entity_poly.type
_entity_poly.pdbx_seq_one_letter_code
_entity_poly.pdbx_strand_id
1 'polypeptide(L)'
;MWTSGGWISRWSLSNAPGSSSSGGFAAPAGNGYQNRIYQLEHFWRPQLGADDRRRSAIDILRVTTHAGEQYARVHNPDKFDWGVWCPHLAQATRVRRFSYPQVAGAVLPDERVQEALDTAVKESINDKRAELGLAENDESFDEDRYYSEMLRSHERRAGKILIGMRSKISNLVLRITSWVLYKLLPCFMSGVAAHPAQVDMIKRAIEKHPDVPLIFLPLHRSHLDYIMVSFILLNNDIKCPLVAGGDNLRIPVFGSILRYDGAFFIKRKIDPLTGKKDHVYRAILHTYLQKCLTAGHNVEFFIEGGRTRTGKPCMPKSGILSVIVDAFNDKSIADALIVPVSINYEKLVDGNFVREQLGQKKIPESFASAASAIMKVLKARYGLMRIDFNEPFSLSELIKSLRKSDTAHNYTPEMRRLQHKPSSSSLFGTDVVQEEQDQRQLIDNIARHVVYDSARATSVMTTNALAFLLLNRFRDGAPLSILVEALDELRAVLNGVRDLGFTGSSEDVIRYAADLLGPGLVTKESRNGQLFVKPVVMIPNVIELSYYSNCLIPHFALDSIVVTCAGLLKREAERNSNTDRHDHADEVTVGRRALLSTCMEFAELLMYEFILCKPCQKLETVLENTLQELCLREILSQPEQELTEDQVMARKLAHNLECDGLDVDDDELDDYFDDQHNSTTGGGGGRPYRAVDDDVTRIHFPAETHCNRLVLESVLAPFTNTYSAVASSLHQLLDGNAMVESEFIRLCIKEISTRVELGDCKYGESISTDTVRNCLKVFEKRSYIETTNNSGVRLVSLQPPFDTMAELQTIVQQVHTFVPV
;
A
#
# COMPACT_ATOMS: atom_id res chain seq x y z
N MET A 1 -29.39 -35.78 18.23
CA MET A 1 -30.45 -34.82 18.61
C MET A 1 -29.81 -33.45 18.63
N TRP A 2 -29.85 -32.75 17.54
CA TRP A 2 -29.58 -31.32 17.44
C TRP A 2 -30.64 -30.76 16.51
N THR A 3 -31.63 -30.13 17.12
CA THR A 3 -32.73 -29.46 16.44
C THR A 3 -32.26 -28.11 15.91
N SER A 4 -32.50 -27.94 14.66
CA SER A 4 -32.43 -26.73 13.89
C SER A 4 -33.38 -25.64 14.41
N GLY A 5 -32.91 -24.44 14.61
CA GLY A 5 -33.73 -23.26 14.92
C GLY A 5 -33.05 -22.01 14.43
N GLY A 6 -33.34 -21.60 13.24
CA GLY A 6 -33.63 -20.42 12.52
C GLY A 6 -33.10 -19.10 13.06
N TRP A 7 -32.16 -18.50 12.32
CA TRP A 7 -32.02 -17.06 12.11
C TRP A 7 -31.44 -16.88 10.72
N ILE A 8 -32.27 -17.07 9.69
CA ILE A 8 -32.10 -16.54 8.36
C ILE A 8 -33.36 -15.73 8.08
N SER A 9 -33.31 -14.43 8.33
CA SER A 9 -34.37 -13.54 7.89
C SER A 9 -33.75 -12.41 7.05
N ARG A 10 -34.07 -12.52 5.76
CA ARG A 10 -34.48 -11.46 4.85
C ARG A 10 -33.48 -10.33 4.60
N TRP A 11 -32.76 -10.46 3.51
CA TRP A 11 -32.48 -9.33 2.65
C TRP A 11 -33.24 -9.56 1.33
N SER A 12 -34.44 -9.00 1.26
CA SER A 12 -35.25 -8.95 0.05
C SER A 12 -34.84 -7.74 -0.78
N LEU A 13 -34.47 -8.00 -2.00
CA LEU A 13 -34.36 -7.01 -3.07
C LEU A 13 -35.75 -6.43 -3.35
N SER A 14 -35.96 -5.13 -3.12
CA SER A 14 -37.11 -4.40 -3.68
C SER A 14 -36.63 -3.62 -4.90
N ASN A 15 -37.19 -3.99 -6.04
CA ASN A 15 -37.14 -3.24 -7.31
C ASN A 15 -37.99 -1.97 -7.20
N ALA A 16 -37.48 -0.85 -7.61
CA ALA A 16 -38.28 0.26 -8.12
C ALA A 16 -37.57 1.00 -9.28
N PRO A 17 -38.27 1.57 -10.23
CA PRO A 17 -37.81 1.83 -11.58
C PRO A 17 -37.33 3.25 -11.84
N GLY A 18 -36.41 3.32 -12.75
CA GLY A 18 -36.08 4.25 -13.78
C GLY A 18 -36.24 5.78 -13.61
N SER A 19 -35.14 6.48 -13.84
CA SER A 19 -35.16 7.60 -14.79
C SER A 19 -33.71 7.88 -15.24
N SER A 20 -33.60 8.03 -16.55
CA SER A 20 -32.42 8.34 -17.34
C SER A 20 -31.99 9.82 -17.19
N SER A 21 -30.71 10.11 -17.03
CA SER A 21 -30.09 11.25 -17.71
C SER A 21 -28.58 11.02 -17.81
N SER A 22 -28.09 11.05 -19.02
CA SER A 22 -26.71 11.01 -19.48
C SER A 22 -26.06 12.38 -19.25
N GLY A 23 -24.88 12.41 -18.68
CA GLY A 23 -24.01 13.57 -18.66
C GLY A 23 -22.57 13.10 -18.56
N GLY A 24 -21.89 12.98 -19.70
CA GLY A 24 -20.45 12.70 -19.75
C GLY A 24 -19.67 14.01 -19.60
N PHE A 25 -18.68 14.04 -18.71
CA PHE A 25 -17.65 15.08 -18.68
C PHE A 25 -16.37 14.53 -19.28
N ALA A 26 -15.90 15.17 -20.36
CA ALA A 26 -14.61 14.92 -20.98
C ALA A 26 -13.56 15.88 -20.37
N ALA A 27 -12.35 15.40 -20.16
CA ALA A 27 -11.21 16.16 -19.66
C ALA A 27 -10.40 16.75 -20.85
N PRO A 28 -9.73 17.91 -20.67
CA PRO A 28 -9.09 18.63 -21.77
C PRO A 28 -7.79 18.00 -22.25
N ALA A 29 -7.53 18.13 -23.54
CA ALA A 29 -6.39 17.61 -24.26
C ALA A 29 -5.12 18.44 -24.00
N GLY A 30 -4.12 17.84 -23.37
CA GLY A 30 -2.79 18.40 -23.22
C GLY A 30 -1.70 17.42 -23.64
N ASN A 31 -0.86 17.86 -24.54
CA ASN A 31 0.39 17.29 -25.07
C ASN A 31 0.55 15.78 -25.24
N GLY A 32 0.77 15.34 -26.46
CA GLY A 32 0.69 13.96 -26.97
C GLY A 32 1.58 12.89 -26.29
N TYR A 33 2.42 13.21 -25.30
CA TYR A 33 3.19 12.23 -24.52
C TYR A 33 2.55 11.91 -23.16
N GLN A 34 1.92 12.86 -22.51
CA GLN A 34 1.11 12.63 -21.34
C GLN A 34 -0.15 11.83 -21.72
N ASN A 35 -0.70 12.08 -22.88
CA ASN A 35 -1.87 11.32 -23.39
C ASN A 35 -1.62 9.82 -23.61
N ARG A 36 -0.39 9.36 -23.87
CA ARG A 36 -0.11 7.91 -23.95
C ARG A 36 -0.05 7.23 -22.57
N ILE A 37 0.44 7.91 -21.55
CA ILE A 37 0.43 7.41 -20.17
C ILE A 37 -0.98 7.57 -19.58
N TYR A 38 -1.67 8.66 -19.88
CA TYR A 38 -3.10 8.84 -19.56
C TYR A 38 -4.02 7.88 -20.32
N GLN A 39 -3.72 7.58 -21.58
CA GLN A 39 -4.41 6.53 -22.33
C GLN A 39 -4.12 5.15 -21.76
N LEU A 40 -2.96 4.88 -21.20
CA LEU A 40 -2.74 3.68 -20.40
C LEU A 40 -3.62 3.71 -19.14
N GLU A 41 -3.74 4.79 -18.41
CA GLU A 41 -4.67 4.90 -17.26
C GLU A 41 -6.14 4.79 -17.67
N HIS A 42 -6.58 5.37 -18.79
CA HIS A 42 -7.94 5.23 -19.32
C HIS A 42 -8.17 3.93 -20.06
N PHE A 43 -7.19 3.41 -20.78
CA PHE A 43 -7.27 2.13 -21.48
C PHE A 43 -7.25 0.95 -20.49
N TRP A 44 -6.67 1.15 -19.30
CA TRP A 44 -6.47 0.12 -18.28
C TRP A 44 -7.46 0.24 -17.10
N ARG A 45 -8.33 1.22 -17.07
CA ARG A 45 -9.58 1.04 -16.32
C ARG A 45 -10.46 0.15 -17.20
N PRO A 46 -10.77 -1.10 -16.80
CA PRO A 46 -11.84 -1.79 -17.48
C PRO A 46 -13.01 -0.79 -17.46
N GLN A 47 -13.52 -0.43 -18.64
CA GLN A 47 -14.82 0.22 -18.72
C GLN A 47 -15.83 -0.84 -18.23
N LEU A 48 -15.77 -1.11 -16.94
CA LEU A 48 -16.83 -1.78 -16.22
C LEU A 48 -18.00 -0.83 -16.40
N GLY A 49 -18.94 -1.21 -17.27
CA GLY A 49 -20.15 -0.44 -17.50
C GLY A 49 -20.76 -0.09 -16.14
N ALA A 50 -21.50 0.99 -16.06
CA ALA A 50 -22.15 1.41 -14.81
C ALA A 50 -22.92 0.25 -14.14
N ASP A 51 -23.39 -0.72 -14.92
CA ASP A 51 -24.04 -1.95 -14.46
C ASP A 51 -23.07 -2.97 -13.85
N ASP A 52 -21.82 -3.05 -14.29
CA ASP A 52 -20.82 -3.95 -13.69
C ASP A 52 -20.25 -3.41 -12.39
N ARG A 53 -20.21 -2.09 -12.19
CA ARG A 53 -19.86 -1.47 -10.90
C ARG A 53 -20.93 -1.71 -9.82
N ARG A 54 -22.19 -1.95 -10.22
CA ARG A 54 -23.29 -2.27 -9.31
C ARG A 54 -23.39 -3.76 -8.98
N ARG A 55 -22.66 -4.62 -9.70
CA ARG A 55 -22.53 -6.02 -9.30
C ARG A 55 -21.63 -6.05 -8.06
N SER A 56 -22.27 -6.11 -6.89
CA SER A 56 -21.58 -6.33 -5.61
C SER A 56 -20.61 -7.49 -5.73
N ALA A 57 -19.43 -7.37 -5.10
CA ALA A 57 -18.49 -8.46 -4.97
C ALA A 57 -19.23 -9.76 -4.61
N ILE A 58 -19.00 -10.81 -5.37
CA ILE A 58 -19.68 -12.08 -5.15
C ILE A 58 -18.97 -12.79 -4.02
N ASP A 59 -19.72 -13.13 -2.97
CA ASP A 59 -19.25 -14.01 -1.92
C ASP A 59 -18.99 -15.40 -2.51
N ILE A 60 -17.71 -15.77 -2.64
CA ILE A 60 -17.32 -17.07 -3.20
C ILE A 60 -17.92 -18.23 -2.41
N LEU A 61 -18.12 -18.06 -1.11
CA LEU A 61 -18.75 -19.08 -0.27
C LEU A 61 -20.25 -19.22 -0.56
N ARG A 62 -20.93 -18.14 -1.02
CA ARG A 62 -22.35 -18.14 -1.42
C ARG A 62 -22.57 -18.57 -2.87
N VAL A 63 -21.64 -18.23 -3.78
CA VAL A 63 -21.71 -18.68 -5.18
C VAL A 63 -21.70 -20.20 -5.28
N THR A 64 -21.00 -20.88 -4.36
CA THR A 64 -21.00 -22.32 -4.28
C THR A 64 -22.33 -22.92 -3.85
N THR A 65 -23.12 -22.19 -3.02
CA THR A 65 -24.48 -22.63 -2.65
C THR A 65 -25.47 -22.37 -3.79
N HIS A 66 -25.37 -21.24 -4.49
CA HIS A 66 -26.23 -20.94 -5.67
C HIS A 66 -25.92 -21.85 -6.86
N ALA A 67 -24.67 -22.17 -7.12
CA ALA A 67 -24.31 -23.17 -8.14
C ALA A 67 -24.85 -24.56 -7.78
N GLY A 68 -24.88 -24.91 -6.49
CA GLY A 68 -25.54 -26.12 -5.99
C GLY A 68 -27.04 -26.11 -6.21
N GLU A 69 -27.72 -24.98 -6.01
CA GLU A 69 -29.17 -24.85 -6.24
C GLU A 69 -29.55 -24.86 -7.72
N GLN A 70 -28.76 -24.22 -8.59
CA GLN A 70 -28.95 -24.32 -10.05
C GLN A 70 -28.68 -25.75 -10.57
N TYR A 71 -27.70 -26.44 -9.98
CA TYR A 71 -27.40 -27.82 -10.31
C TYR A 71 -28.52 -28.78 -9.91
N ALA A 72 -29.16 -28.55 -8.77
CA ALA A 72 -30.28 -29.37 -8.30
C ALA A 72 -31.51 -29.29 -9.22
N ARG A 73 -31.68 -28.18 -9.96
CA ARG A 73 -32.81 -28.00 -10.93
C ARG A 73 -32.61 -28.64 -12.27
N VAL A 74 -31.41 -29.04 -12.66
CA VAL A 74 -31.07 -29.56 -13.99
C VAL A 74 -30.89 -31.09 -14.00
N HIS A 75 -30.81 -31.74 -12.84
CA HIS A 75 -30.47 -33.17 -12.76
C HIS A 75 -31.69 -34.08 -12.55
N ASN A 76 -31.70 -35.15 -13.34
CA ASN A 76 -32.71 -36.22 -13.31
C ASN A 76 -32.75 -36.89 -11.91
N PRO A 77 -33.90 -36.95 -11.23
CA PRO A 77 -34.02 -37.44 -9.86
C PRO A 77 -33.58 -38.92 -9.65
N ASP A 78 -33.43 -39.67 -10.71
CA ASP A 78 -33.11 -41.08 -10.65
C ASP A 78 -31.60 -41.45 -10.61
N LYS A 79 -30.72 -40.46 -10.62
CA LYS A 79 -29.24 -40.69 -10.48
C LYS A 79 -28.74 -40.03 -9.23
N PHE A 80 -28.14 -40.84 -8.35
CA PHE A 80 -27.41 -40.39 -7.16
C PHE A 80 -26.28 -39.44 -7.57
N ASP A 81 -26.48 -38.12 -7.34
CA ASP A 81 -25.47 -37.11 -7.65
C ASP A 81 -24.76 -36.67 -6.37
N TRP A 82 -23.45 -36.95 -6.30
CA TRP A 82 -22.58 -36.50 -5.23
C TRP A 82 -22.60 -34.99 -5.04
N GLY A 83 -22.88 -34.22 -6.10
CA GLY A 83 -22.98 -32.77 -6.06
C GLY A 83 -24.10 -32.24 -5.17
N VAL A 84 -25.22 -32.98 -5.05
CA VAL A 84 -26.33 -32.63 -4.17
C VAL A 84 -26.03 -32.93 -2.71
N TRP A 85 -25.37 -34.07 -2.43
CA TRP A 85 -25.09 -34.52 -1.06
C TRP A 85 -23.84 -33.88 -0.45
N CYS A 86 -22.84 -33.61 -1.26
CA CYS A 86 -21.57 -33.00 -0.83
C CYS A 86 -21.09 -31.93 -1.81
N PRO A 87 -21.77 -30.78 -1.92
CA PRO A 87 -21.49 -29.79 -2.96
C PRO A 87 -20.04 -29.25 -2.91
N HIS A 88 -19.50 -29.08 -1.72
CA HIS A 88 -18.12 -28.62 -1.56
C HIS A 88 -17.07 -29.68 -1.97
N LEU A 89 -17.36 -30.95 -1.76
CA LEU A 89 -16.49 -32.03 -2.22
C LEU A 89 -16.55 -32.18 -3.75
N ALA A 90 -17.74 -32.11 -4.31
CA ALA A 90 -17.95 -32.12 -5.76
C ALA A 90 -17.22 -30.95 -6.43
N GLN A 91 -17.28 -29.76 -5.86
CA GLN A 91 -16.56 -28.60 -6.37
C GLN A 91 -15.04 -28.78 -6.26
N ALA A 92 -14.51 -29.21 -5.14
CA ALA A 92 -13.08 -29.46 -4.96
C ALA A 92 -12.57 -30.55 -5.92
N THR A 93 -13.40 -31.55 -6.28
CA THR A 93 -13.01 -32.59 -7.24
C THR A 93 -13.07 -32.13 -8.69
N ARG A 94 -13.91 -31.14 -9.03
CA ARG A 94 -14.06 -30.56 -10.39
C ARG A 94 -12.98 -29.55 -10.75
N VAL A 95 -12.22 -29.04 -9.78
CA VAL A 95 -11.12 -28.10 -10.01
C VAL A 95 -10.19 -28.63 -11.09
N ARG A 96 -9.85 -27.78 -12.06
CA ARG A 96 -8.95 -28.09 -13.18
C ARG A 96 -7.59 -28.58 -12.67
N ARG A 97 -7.02 -29.57 -13.31
CA ARG A 97 -5.66 -30.03 -13.05
C ARG A 97 -4.68 -29.25 -13.92
N PHE A 98 -3.64 -28.73 -13.28
CA PHE A 98 -2.57 -28.03 -13.97
C PHE A 98 -1.27 -28.82 -13.90
N SER A 99 -0.40 -28.61 -14.89
CA SER A 99 0.98 -29.14 -14.86
C SER A 99 1.86 -28.23 -14.00
N TYR A 100 2.63 -28.85 -13.12
CA TYR A 100 3.61 -28.21 -12.26
C TYR A 100 4.97 -28.89 -12.42
N PRO A 101 5.77 -28.49 -13.43
CA PRO A 101 7.08 -29.07 -13.70
C PRO A 101 8.03 -28.95 -12.50
N GLN A 102 8.79 -30.00 -12.22
CA GLN A 102 9.77 -30.00 -11.12
C GLN A 102 11.12 -29.50 -11.63
N VAL A 103 11.57 -28.36 -11.18
CA VAL A 103 12.79 -27.69 -11.67
C VAL A 103 14.02 -27.90 -10.77
N ALA A 104 13.82 -28.44 -9.56
CA ALA A 104 14.89 -28.52 -8.56
C ALA A 104 16.14 -29.29 -9.02
N GLY A 105 15.98 -30.27 -9.91
CA GLY A 105 17.12 -31.06 -10.46
C GLY A 105 18.05 -30.25 -11.36
N ALA A 106 17.56 -29.15 -11.96
CA ALA A 106 18.34 -28.30 -12.85
C ALA A 106 18.99 -27.09 -12.14
N VAL A 107 18.84 -26.95 -10.81
CA VAL A 107 19.33 -25.78 -10.08
C VAL A 107 20.81 -25.93 -9.70
N LEU A 108 21.20 -27.06 -9.09
CA LEU A 108 22.57 -27.25 -8.63
C LEU A 108 23.61 -27.33 -9.78
N PRO A 109 23.30 -27.96 -10.95
CA PRO A 109 24.24 -27.98 -12.08
C PRO A 109 24.36 -26.65 -12.84
N ASP A 110 23.55 -25.64 -12.49
CA ASP A 110 23.56 -24.35 -13.18
C ASP A 110 24.87 -23.58 -12.91
N GLU A 111 25.41 -22.96 -13.97
CA GLU A 111 26.70 -22.26 -13.97
C GLU A 111 26.79 -21.23 -12.85
N ARG A 112 25.76 -20.41 -12.66
CA ARG A 112 25.68 -19.39 -11.59
C ARG A 112 25.86 -20.01 -10.20
N VAL A 113 25.30 -21.20 -9.97
CA VAL A 113 25.43 -21.90 -8.68
C VAL A 113 26.84 -22.49 -8.52
N GLN A 114 27.44 -23.00 -9.61
CA GLN A 114 28.80 -23.52 -9.59
C GLN A 114 29.81 -22.38 -9.31
N GLU A 115 29.69 -21.25 -9.96
CA GLU A 115 30.52 -20.05 -9.71
C GLU A 115 30.41 -19.58 -8.25
N ALA A 116 29.19 -19.58 -7.70
CA ALA A 116 28.98 -19.22 -6.31
C ALA A 116 29.59 -20.24 -5.32
N LEU A 117 29.61 -21.51 -5.68
CA LEU A 117 30.29 -22.55 -4.91
C LEU A 117 31.82 -22.34 -4.94
N ASP A 118 32.40 -22.09 -6.11
CA ASP A 118 33.81 -21.78 -6.25
C ASP A 118 34.22 -20.54 -5.45
N THR A 119 33.41 -19.47 -5.51
CA THR A 119 33.62 -18.24 -4.75
C THR A 119 33.63 -18.54 -3.25
N ALA A 120 32.65 -19.31 -2.76
CA ALA A 120 32.54 -19.66 -1.35
C ALA A 120 33.71 -20.56 -0.87
N VAL A 121 34.23 -21.44 -1.75
CA VAL A 121 35.43 -22.24 -1.45
C VAL A 121 36.65 -21.36 -1.34
N LYS A 122 36.87 -20.44 -2.28
CA LYS A 122 38.00 -19.49 -2.27
C LYS A 122 37.95 -18.60 -1.01
N GLU A 123 36.77 -18.11 -0.63
CA GLU A 123 36.58 -17.37 0.63
C GLU A 123 36.97 -18.23 1.85
N SER A 124 36.57 -19.50 1.86
CA SER A 124 36.91 -20.42 2.96
C SER A 124 38.40 -20.74 3.04
N ILE A 125 39.10 -20.80 1.90
CA ILE A 125 40.57 -20.96 1.83
C ILE A 125 41.25 -19.71 2.39
N ASN A 126 40.84 -18.53 1.95
CA ASN A 126 41.39 -17.24 2.42
C ASN A 126 41.19 -17.07 3.94
N ASP A 127 39.97 -17.39 4.43
CA ASP A 127 39.71 -17.36 5.88
C ASP A 127 40.60 -18.32 6.65
N LYS A 128 40.86 -19.54 6.13
CA LYS A 128 41.74 -20.54 6.76
C LYS A 128 43.18 -20.11 6.74
N ARG A 129 43.67 -19.55 5.62
CA ARG A 129 45.02 -18.96 5.54
C ARG A 129 45.20 -17.81 6.53
N ALA A 130 44.25 -16.92 6.65
CA ALA A 130 44.28 -15.82 7.63
C ALA A 130 44.27 -16.35 9.07
N GLU A 131 43.50 -17.41 9.38
CA GLU A 131 43.49 -18.05 10.69
C GLU A 131 44.83 -18.67 11.05
N LEU A 132 45.54 -19.25 10.07
CA LEU A 132 46.84 -19.89 10.23
C LEU A 132 48.04 -18.89 10.15
N GLY A 133 47.76 -17.61 9.78
CA GLY A 133 48.81 -16.60 9.61
C GLY A 133 49.74 -16.85 8.41
N LEU A 134 49.26 -17.61 7.39
CA LEU A 134 50.03 -18.00 6.22
C LEU A 134 49.91 -16.93 5.10
N ALA A 135 51.04 -16.70 4.39
CA ALA A 135 51.04 -15.83 3.21
C ALA A 135 50.31 -16.51 2.02
N GLU A 136 49.89 -15.71 1.02
CA GLU A 136 49.15 -16.21 -0.16
C GLU A 136 49.86 -17.30 -0.91
N ASN A 137 51.22 -17.33 -0.90
CA ASN A 137 52.05 -18.27 -1.63
C ASN A 137 52.77 -19.29 -0.75
N ASP A 138 52.27 -19.59 0.45
CA ASP A 138 52.90 -20.56 1.33
C ASP A 138 52.61 -21.99 0.84
N GLU A 139 53.69 -22.70 0.35
CA GLU A 139 53.63 -24.07 -0.16
C GLU A 139 53.33 -25.13 0.90
N SER A 140 53.39 -24.78 2.19
CA SER A 140 53.08 -25.70 3.30
C SER A 140 51.58 -26.01 3.42
N PHE A 141 50.71 -25.24 2.76
CA PHE A 141 49.25 -25.44 2.74
C PHE A 141 48.83 -26.25 1.51
N ASP A 142 48.33 -27.48 1.70
CA ASP A 142 47.78 -28.33 0.66
C ASP A 142 46.42 -27.79 0.20
N GLU A 143 46.47 -26.78 -0.70
CA GLU A 143 45.29 -26.08 -1.20
C GLU A 143 44.35 -27.00 -1.96
N ASP A 144 44.85 -27.90 -2.82
CA ASP A 144 44.03 -28.76 -3.65
C ASP A 144 43.19 -29.74 -2.83
N ARG A 145 43.80 -30.30 -1.77
CA ARG A 145 43.08 -31.17 -0.83
C ARG A 145 42.01 -30.39 -0.08
N TYR A 146 42.37 -29.23 0.46
CA TYR A 146 41.42 -28.37 1.20
C TYR A 146 40.31 -27.87 0.30
N TYR A 147 40.61 -27.45 -0.95
CA TYR A 147 39.64 -27.10 -1.97
C TYR A 147 38.60 -28.19 -2.19
N SER A 148 39.06 -29.42 -2.42
CA SER A 148 38.20 -30.58 -2.67
C SER A 148 37.30 -30.91 -1.46
N GLU A 149 37.80 -30.76 -0.22
CA GLU A 149 37.03 -30.94 0.99
C GLU A 149 35.98 -29.88 1.18
N MET A 150 36.34 -28.61 1.00
CA MET A 150 35.43 -27.47 1.12
C MET A 150 34.37 -27.49 0.04
N LEU A 151 34.71 -27.80 -1.20
CA LEU A 151 33.74 -27.95 -2.29
C LEU A 151 32.66 -28.96 -1.94
N ARG A 152 33.05 -30.18 -1.52
CA ARG A 152 32.08 -31.20 -1.06
C ARG A 152 31.22 -30.72 0.12
N SER A 153 31.77 -29.93 1.02
CA SER A 153 31.04 -29.36 2.15
C SER A 153 29.99 -28.34 1.67
N HIS A 154 30.41 -27.41 0.79
CA HIS A 154 29.52 -26.41 0.22
C HIS A 154 28.46 -27.02 -0.70
N GLU A 155 28.76 -28.03 -1.50
CA GLU A 155 27.80 -28.78 -2.30
C GLU A 155 26.73 -29.46 -1.43
N ARG A 156 27.14 -30.15 -0.32
CA ARG A 156 26.18 -30.72 0.63
C ARG A 156 25.29 -29.64 1.27
N ARG A 157 25.88 -28.48 1.60
CA ARG A 157 25.14 -27.32 2.11
C ARG A 157 24.15 -26.79 1.08
N ALA A 158 24.57 -26.63 -0.18
CA ALA A 158 23.73 -26.21 -1.29
C ALA A 158 22.53 -27.14 -1.50
N GLY A 159 22.78 -28.46 -1.48
CA GLY A 159 21.73 -29.47 -1.53
C GLY A 159 20.71 -29.34 -0.39
N LYS A 160 21.18 -29.11 0.85
CA LYS A 160 20.29 -28.89 2.02
C LYS A 160 19.49 -27.59 1.87
N ILE A 161 20.09 -26.51 1.35
CA ILE A 161 19.42 -25.25 1.08
C ILE A 161 18.30 -25.47 0.07
N LEU A 162 18.60 -26.08 -1.08
CA LEU A 162 17.61 -26.31 -2.15
C LEU A 162 16.45 -27.21 -1.68
N ILE A 163 16.75 -28.31 -0.97
CA ILE A 163 15.72 -29.20 -0.38
C ILE A 163 14.85 -28.44 0.62
N GLY A 164 15.47 -27.55 1.41
CA GLY A 164 14.78 -26.69 2.35
C GLY A 164 13.87 -25.64 1.67
N MET A 165 14.31 -25.12 0.52
CA MET A 165 13.66 -24.04 -0.22
C MET A 165 12.53 -24.52 -1.12
N ARG A 166 12.75 -25.52 -1.94
CA ARG A 166 11.86 -25.93 -3.05
C ARG A 166 10.42 -26.20 -2.65
N SER A 167 9.48 -25.83 -3.51
CA SER A 167 8.09 -26.25 -3.47
C SER A 167 7.90 -27.70 -3.96
N LYS A 168 6.78 -28.32 -3.58
CA LYS A 168 6.33 -29.63 -4.03
C LYS A 168 4.84 -29.61 -4.38
N ILE A 169 4.41 -28.56 -5.07
CA ILE A 169 2.99 -28.32 -5.37
C ILE A 169 2.31 -29.56 -5.93
N SER A 170 1.11 -29.87 -5.41
CA SER A 170 0.34 -31.08 -5.74
C SER A 170 -1.12 -30.76 -5.94
N ASN A 171 -1.66 -31.13 -7.13
CA ASN A 171 -3.09 -30.98 -7.41
C ASN A 171 -3.99 -31.72 -6.41
N LEU A 172 -3.53 -32.83 -5.85
CA LEU A 172 -4.30 -33.59 -4.87
C LEU A 172 -4.41 -32.81 -3.55
N VAL A 173 -3.28 -32.30 -3.05
CA VAL A 173 -3.25 -31.54 -1.78
C VAL A 173 -4.03 -30.25 -1.93
N LEU A 174 -3.84 -29.50 -3.03
CA LEU A 174 -4.62 -28.28 -3.32
C LEU A 174 -6.13 -28.51 -3.25
N ARG A 175 -6.63 -29.64 -3.78
CA ARG A 175 -8.03 -29.99 -3.74
C ARG A 175 -8.51 -30.33 -2.33
N ILE A 176 -7.69 -31.07 -1.56
CA ILE A 176 -7.99 -31.38 -0.16
C ILE A 176 -8.01 -30.09 0.66
N THR A 177 -7.01 -29.23 0.50
CA THR A 177 -6.96 -27.93 1.17
C THR A 177 -8.15 -27.06 0.81
N SER A 178 -8.55 -26.99 -0.47
CA SER A 178 -9.73 -26.29 -0.91
C SER A 178 -11.00 -26.81 -0.23
N TRP A 179 -11.19 -28.12 -0.18
CA TRP A 179 -12.32 -28.72 0.51
C TRP A 179 -12.34 -28.41 2.00
N VAL A 180 -11.17 -28.49 2.67
CA VAL A 180 -11.04 -28.14 4.09
C VAL A 180 -11.40 -26.68 4.33
N LEU A 181 -10.93 -25.76 3.46
CA LEU A 181 -11.23 -24.34 3.55
C LEU A 181 -12.73 -24.04 3.40
N TYR A 182 -13.44 -24.69 2.46
CA TYR A 182 -14.89 -24.58 2.37
C TYR A 182 -15.63 -24.96 3.66
N LYS A 183 -15.04 -25.82 4.49
CA LYS A 183 -15.61 -26.21 5.78
C LYS A 183 -15.19 -25.31 6.92
N LEU A 184 -13.96 -24.81 6.91
CA LEU A 184 -13.40 -24.01 8.00
C LEU A 184 -13.78 -22.53 7.92
N LEU A 185 -13.73 -21.92 6.72
CA LEU A 185 -13.96 -20.49 6.55
C LEU A 185 -15.30 -20.03 7.12
N PRO A 186 -16.44 -20.71 6.86
CA PRO A 186 -17.73 -20.29 7.44
C PRO A 186 -17.81 -20.33 8.97
N CYS A 187 -16.86 -21.00 9.64
CA CYS A 187 -16.85 -21.03 11.10
C CYS A 187 -16.46 -19.68 11.72
N PHE A 188 -15.65 -18.87 11.02
CA PHE A 188 -15.13 -17.62 11.57
C PHE A 188 -15.22 -16.42 10.63
N MET A 189 -15.42 -16.62 9.32
CA MET A 189 -15.65 -15.56 8.32
C MET A 189 -17.12 -15.51 7.91
N SER A 190 -17.68 -14.32 7.77
CA SER A 190 -19.03 -14.14 7.20
C SER A 190 -19.05 -14.40 5.70
N GLY A 191 -17.94 -14.14 5.02
CA GLY A 191 -17.78 -14.37 3.60
C GLY A 191 -16.35 -14.05 3.14
N VAL A 192 -16.04 -14.50 1.93
CA VAL A 192 -14.85 -14.14 1.17
C VAL A 192 -15.32 -13.68 -0.20
N ALA A 193 -15.02 -12.44 -0.53
CA ALA A 193 -15.49 -11.82 -1.76
C ALA A 193 -14.34 -11.48 -2.70
N ALA A 194 -14.53 -11.75 -3.99
CA ALA A 194 -13.72 -11.25 -5.08
C ALA A 194 -14.63 -10.75 -6.20
N HIS A 195 -14.20 -9.78 -6.98
CA HIS A 195 -15.01 -9.25 -8.06
C HIS A 195 -14.91 -10.17 -9.29
N PRO A 196 -16.04 -10.68 -9.83
CA PRO A 196 -16.01 -11.63 -10.96
C PRO A 196 -15.30 -11.05 -12.19
N ALA A 197 -15.55 -9.79 -12.52
CA ALA A 197 -14.94 -9.15 -13.67
C ALA A 197 -13.41 -9.05 -13.55
N GLN A 198 -12.87 -8.92 -12.32
CA GLN A 198 -11.43 -8.93 -12.08
C GLN A 198 -10.84 -10.33 -12.32
N VAL A 199 -11.54 -11.38 -11.91
CA VAL A 199 -11.14 -12.78 -12.18
C VAL A 199 -11.20 -13.08 -13.68
N ASP A 200 -12.25 -12.64 -14.36
CA ASP A 200 -12.40 -12.82 -15.81
C ASP A 200 -11.36 -12.01 -16.60
N MET A 201 -10.93 -10.87 -16.08
CA MET A 201 -9.82 -10.09 -16.62
C MET A 201 -8.52 -10.88 -16.59
N ILE A 202 -8.20 -11.55 -15.47
CA ILE A 202 -7.02 -12.41 -15.37
C ILE A 202 -7.11 -13.58 -16.37
N LYS A 203 -8.29 -14.21 -16.51
CA LYS A 203 -8.50 -15.29 -17.48
C LYS A 203 -8.24 -14.82 -18.91
N ARG A 204 -8.77 -13.66 -19.29
CA ARG A 204 -8.51 -13.05 -20.61
C ARG A 204 -7.04 -12.74 -20.84
N ALA A 205 -6.33 -12.27 -19.81
CA ALA A 205 -4.90 -12.04 -19.89
C ALA A 205 -4.11 -13.34 -20.12
N ILE A 206 -4.50 -14.43 -19.44
CA ILE A 206 -3.91 -15.77 -19.65
C ILE A 206 -4.20 -16.29 -21.06
N GLU A 207 -5.42 -16.12 -21.56
CA GLU A 207 -5.79 -16.55 -22.93
C GLU A 207 -5.02 -15.78 -23.99
N LYS A 208 -4.80 -14.48 -23.77
CA LYS A 208 -4.04 -13.63 -24.69
C LYS A 208 -2.54 -13.91 -24.66
N HIS A 209 -2.01 -14.31 -23.50
CA HIS A 209 -0.56 -14.53 -23.29
C HIS A 209 -0.32 -15.87 -22.55
N PRO A 210 -0.55 -17.03 -23.21
CA PRO A 210 -0.56 -18.34 -22.56
C PRO A 210 0.80 -18.79 -22.03
N ASP A 211 1.89 -18.30 -22.62
CA ASP A 211 3.26 -18.68 -22.28
C ASP A 211 3.95 -17.69 -21.34
N VAL A 212 3.25 -16.62 -20.93
CA VAL A 212 3.79 -15.59 -20.05
C VAL A 212 3.38 -15.86 -18.60
N PRO A 213 4.32 -15.98 -17.66
CA PRO A 213 4.01 -16.22 -16.26
C PRO A 213 3.32 -15.01 -15.61
N LEU A 214 2.34 -15.28 -14.73
CA LEU A 214 1.75 -14.24 -13.87
C LEU A 214 2.51 -14.14 -12.56
N ILE A 215 2.77 -12.91 -12.15
CA ILE A 215 3.42 -12.56 -10.90
C ILE A 215 2.41 -11.83 -10.02
N PHE A 216 1.87 -12.53 -9.04
CA PHE A 216 0.91 -11.95 -8.09
C PHE A 216 1.66 -11.23 -6.96
N LEU A 217 1.36 -9.96 -6.77
CA LEU A 217 2.01 -9.08 -5.80
C LEU A 217 0.99 -8.51 -4.79
N PRO A 218 0.57 -9.33 -3.80
CA PRO A 218 -0.39 -8.87 -2.82
C PRO A 218 0.23 -7.97 -1.74
N LEU A 219 -0.60 -7.05 -1.21
CA LEU A 219 -0.37 -6.42 0.08
C LEU A 219 -0.56 -7.46 1.19
N HIS A 220 0.16 -7.31 2.31
CA HIS A 220 0.20 -8.33 3.34
C HIS A 220 -0.41 -7.88 4.67
N ARG A 221 -1.53 -8.48 5.06
CA ARG A 221 -2.24 -8.18 6.31
C ARG A 221 -2.28 -9.36 7.28
N SER A 222 -2.45 -10.58 6.77
CA SER A 222 -2.69 -11.79 7.56
C SER A 222 -1.94 -13.00 7.01
N HIS A 223 -1.70 -14.00 7.84
CA HIS A 223 -1.23 -15.32 7.37
C HIS A 223 -2.30 -16.07 6.56
N LEU A 224 -3.52 -15.59 6.52
CA LEU A 224 -4.58 -16.15 5.69
C LEU A 224 -4.45 -15.71 4.21
N ASP A 225 -3.77 -14.61 3.93
CA ASP A 225 -3.72 -13.97 2.62
C ASP A 225 -3.29 -14.93 1.50
N TYR A 226 -2.12 -15.57 1.64
CA TYR A 226 -1.55 -16.45 0.62
C TYR A 226 -2.37 -17.73 0.39
N ILE A 227 -3.08 -18.18 1.44
CA ILE A 227 -4.00 -19.33 1.32
C ILE A 227 -5.21 -18.92 0.50
N MET A 228 -5.74 -17.70 0.74
CA MET A 228 -6.95 -17.23 0.11
C MET A 228 -6.75 -16.79 -1.33
N VAL A 229 -5.62 -16.20 -1.69
CA VAL A 229 -5.28 -15.92 -3.09
C VAL A 229 -5.25 -17.23 -3.88
N SER A 230 -4.48 -18.21 -3.42
CA SER A 230 -4.43 -19.53 -4.05
C SER A 230 -5.81 -20.23 -4.10
N PHE A 231 -6.63 -20.12 -3.05
CA PHE A 231 -7.98 -20.67 -2.99
C PHE A 231 -8.89 -20.06 -4.06
N ILE A 232 -8.88 -18.73 -4.22
CA ILE A 232 -9.70 -18.04 -5.23
C ILE A 232 -9.25 -18.42 -6.64
N LEU A 233 -7.95 -18.38 -6.93
CA LEU A 233 -7.40 -18.73 -8.24
C LEU A 233 -7.77 -20.17 -8.60
N LEU A 234 -7.56 -21.11 -7.69
CA LEU A 234 -7.85 -22.54 -7.89
C LEU A 234 -9.33 -22.80 -8.23
N ASN A 235 -10.25 -22.17 -7.48
CA ASN A 235 -11.69 -22.36 -7.67
C ASN A 235 -12.25 -21.62 -8.88
N ASN A 236 -11.45 -20.78 -9.52
CA ASN A 236 -11.76 -20.10 -10.77
C ASN A 236 -11.00 -20.66 -11.97
N ASP A 237 -10.43 -21.87 -11.84
CA ASP A 237 -9.69 -22.55 -12.91
C ASP A 237 -8.44 -21.79 -13.40
N ILE A 238 -7.81 -21.04 -12.51
CA ILE A 238 -6.54 -20.37 -12.74
C ILE A 238 -5.41 -21.18 -12.07
N LYS A 239 -4.29 -21.34 -12.77
CA LYS A 239 -3.11 -22.06 -12.26
C LYS A 239 -2.57 -21.38 -11.00
N CYS A 240 -2.53 -22.14 -9.87
CA CYS A 240 -2.00 -21.62 -8.62
C CYS A 240 -0.53 -21.22 -8.74
N PRO A 241 -0.14 -20.08 -8.13
CA PRO A 241 1.24 -19.65 -8.10
C PRO A 241 2.10 -20.48 -7.13
N LEU A 242 3.42 -20.43 -7.33
CA LEU A 242 4.38 -20.77 -6.29
C LEU A 242 4.48 -19.58 -5.32
N VAL A 243 4.27 -19.84 -4.03
CA VAL A 243 4.16 -18.80 -3.00
C VAL A 243 5.45 -18.66 -2.19
N ALA A 244 6.05 -17.47 -2.16
CA ALA A 244 7.21 -17.20 -1.33
C ALA A 244 6.84 -17.10 0.15
N GLY A 245 7.24 -18.06 0.95
CA GLY A 245 7.02 -18.10 2.39
C GLY A 245 8.31 -17.85 3.19
N GLY A 246 8.20 -17.20 4.36
CA GLY A 246 9.32 -17.10 5.28
C GLY A 246 9.68 -18.46 5.91
N ASP A 247 10.97 -18.69 6.21
CA ASP A 247 11.47 -19.94 6.84
C ASP A 247 10.86 -20.21 8.23
N ASN A 248 10.33 -19.21 8.91
CA ASN A 248 9.56 -19.35 10.15
C ASN A 248 8.24 -20.17 9.97
N LEU A 249 7.73 -20.28 8.74
CA LEU A 249 6.56 -21.11 8.44
C LEU A 249 6.88 -22.59 8.25
N ARG A 250 8.14 -23.00 8.37
CA ARG A 250 8.58 -24.39 8.31
C ARG A 250 8.27 -25.17 9.60
N ILE A 251 7.10 -24.92 10.18
CA ILE A 251 6.59 -25.63 11.34
C ILE A 251 6.29 -27.11 10.94
N PRO A 252 6.63 -28.11 11.76
CA PRO A 252 6.32 -29.50 11.48
C PRO A 252 4.84 -29.70 11.11
N VAL A 253 4.57 -30.56 10.14
CA VAL A 253 3.26 -30.84 9.52
C VAL A 253 2.74 -29.65 8.71
N PHE A 254 2.52 -28.48 9.30
CA PHE A 254 1.98 -27.28 8.63
C PHE A 254 2.87 -26.82 7.47
N GLY A 255 4.18 -26.70 7.70
CA GLY A 255 5.12 -26.33 6.63
C GLY A 255 5.17 -27.34 5.48
N SER A 256 4.90 -28.64 5.77
CA SER A 256 4.80 -29.66 4.71
C SER A 256 3.53 -29.46 3.88
N ILE A 257 2.38 -29.17 4.51
CA ILE A 257 1.12 -28.89 3.79
C ILE A 257 1.32 -27.67 2.89
N LEU A 258 1.82 -26.55 3.43
CA LEU A 258 2.09 -25.35 2.65
C LEU A 258 3.01 -25.62 1.45
N ARG A 259 4.02 -26.49 1.62
CA ARG A 259 4.94 -26.89 0.53
C ARG A 259 4.21 -27.62 -0.59
N TYR A 260 3.25 -28.45 -0.26
CA TYR A 260 2.41 -29.15 -1.23
C TYR A 260 1.30 -28.27 -1.81
N ASP A 261 0.94 -27.20 -1.13
CA ASP A 261 0.05 -26.14 -1.63
C ASP A 261 0.76 -25.08 -2.49
N GLY A 262 2.09 -25.23 -2.69
CA GLY A 262 2.86 -24.37 -3.59
C GLY A 262 3.92 -23.51 -2.91
N ALA A 263 4.02 -23.50 -1.58
CA ALA A 263 4.98 -22.66 -0.89
C ALA A 263 6.43 -23.12 -1.14
N PHE A 264 7.32 -22.15 -1.41
CA PHE A 264 8.77 -22.27 -1.30
C PHE A 264 9.28 -21.36 -0.20
N PHE A 265 10.30 -21.80 0.54
CA PHE A 265 10.70 -21.11 1.76
C PHE A 265 11.99 -20.34 1.60
N ILE A 266 11.98 -19.06 2.01
CA ILE A 266 13.12 -18.14 1.94
C ILE A 266 13.53 -17.68 3.34
N LYS A 267 14.83 -17.48 3.54
CA LYS A 267 15.34 -16.88 4.77
C LYS A 267 15.01 -15.40 4.81
N ARG A 268 14.55 -14.89 5.96
CA ARG A 268 14.26 -13.47 6.17
C ARG A 268 15.54 -12.62 6.23
N LYS A 269 16.62 -13.17 6.80
CA LYS A 269 17.95 -12.57 6.83
C LYS A 269 18.88 -13.53 6.09
N ILE A 270 19.40 -13.11 4.97
CA ILE A 270 20.23 -13.94 4.10
C ILE A 270 21.67 -13.90 4.59
N ASP A 271 22.15 -12.69 4.93
CA ASP A 271 23.52 -12.54 5.40
C ASP A 271 23.60 -12.78 6.92
N PRO A 272 24.58 -13.56 7.37
CA PRO A 272 24.83 -13.75 8.79
C PRO A 272 25.23 -12.43 9.48
N LEU A 273 25.12 -12.39 10.81
CA LEU A 273 25.49 -11.24 11.63
C LEU A 273 26.96 -10.78 11.45
N THR A 274 27.78 -11.65 10.88
CA THR A 274 29.21 -11.41 10.58
C THR A 274 29.44 -10.49 9.38
N GLY A 275 28.39 -10.03 8.69
CA GLY A 275 28.52 -9.12 7.54
C GLY A 275 28.98 -9.78 6.23
N LYS A 276 29.33 -11.07 6.24
CA LYS A 276 29.69 -11.82 5.00
C LYS A 276 28.44 -12.18 4.21
N LYS A 277 28.50 -11.98 2.89
CA LYS A 277 27.41 -12.30 1.96
C LYS A 277 27.30 -13.81 1.78
N ASP A 278 26.10 -14.38 1.87
CA ASP A 278 25.86 -15.81 1.56
C ASP A 278 25.64 -16.00 0.06
N HIS A 279 26.74 -16.02 -0.71
CA HIS A 279 26.73 -16.14 -2.18
C HIS A 279 26.01 -17.39 -2.66
N VAL A 280 26.24 -18.55 -2.00
CA VAL A 280 25.63 -19.83 -2.36
C VAL A 280 24.10 -19.78 -2.19
N TYR A 281 23.61 -19.22 -1.09
CA TYR A 281 22.16 -19.12 -0.86
C TYR A 281 21.49 -18.22 -1.91
N ARG A 282 22.12 -17.10 -2.24
CA ARG A 282 21.62 -16.12 -3.22
C ARG A 282 21.57 -16.74 -4.62
N ALA A 283 22.64 -17.41 -5.05
CA ALA A 283 22.68 -18.08 -6.35
C ALA A 283 21.59 -19.16 -6.46
N ILE A 284 21.42 -20.01 -5.44
CA ILE A 284 20.37 -21.04 -5.41
C ILE A 284 18.96 -20.41 -5.48
N LEU A 285 18.70 -19.35 -4.74
CA LEU A 285 17.40 -18.68 -4.76
C LEU A 285 17.11 -18.07 -6.14
N HIS A 286 18.09 -17.37 -6.70
CA HIS A 286 17.97 -16.73 -8.02
C HIS A 286 17.72 -17.79 -9.11
N THR A 287 18.59 -18.79 -9.20
CA THR A 287 18.47 -19.84 -10.20
C THR A 287 17.18 -20.66 -10.04
N TYR A 288 16.77 -20.96 -8.81
CA TYR A 288 15.51 -21.67 -8.57
C TYR A 288 14.29 -20.90 -9.10
N LEU A 289 14.18 -19.61 -8.78
CA LEU A 289 13.09 -18.77 -9.27
C LEU A 289 13.13 -18.60 -10.80
N GLN A 290 14.29 -18.35 -11.37
CA GLN A 290 14.47 -18.24 -12.82
C GLN A 290 14.01 -19.52 -13.53
N LYS A 291 14.44 -20.72 -13.07
CA LYS A 291 13.98 -22.00 -13.63
C LYS A 291 12.48 -22.23 -13.44
N CYS A 292 11.88 -21.76 -12.33
CA CYS A 292 10.44 -21.82 -12.14
C CYS A 292 9.70 -20.97 -13.17
N LEU A 293 10.13 -19.73 -13.38
CA LEU A 293 9.53 -18.83 -14.36
C LEU A 293 9.65 -19.37 -15.78
N THR A 294 10.84 -19.84 -16.17
CA THR A 294 11.10 -20.45 -17.48
C THR A 294 10.24 -21.72 -17.70
N ALA A 295 9.94 -22.48 -16.64
CA ALA A 295 9.04 -23.62 -16.69
C ALA A 295 7.54 -23.24 -16.70
N GLY A 296 7.20 -21.95 -16.79
CA GLY A 296 5.83 -21.43 -16.85
C GLY A 296 5.08 -21.52 -15.53
N HIS A 297 5.77 -21.49 -14.39
CA HIS A 297 5.10 -21.32 -13.09
C HIS A 297 4.71 -19.88 -12.86
N ASN A 298 3.49 -19.65 -12.37
CA ASN A 298 3.10 -18.40 -11.75
C ASN A 298 3.81 -18.28 -10.39
N VAL A 299 4.09 -17.06 -9.96
CA VAL A 299 4.75 -16.78 -8.68
C VAL A 299 3.93 -15.77 -7.89
N GLU A 300 3.86 -15.96 -6.57
CA GLU A 300 3.26 -15.04 -5.63
C GLU A 300 4.26 -14.69 -4.54
N PHE A 301 4.44 -13.42 -4.29
CA PHE A 301 5.19 -12.96 -3.13
C PHE A 301 4.68 -11.60 -2.66
N PHE A 302 4.79 -11.38 -1.36
CA PHE A 302 4.34 -10.14 -0.73
C PHE A 302 5.38 -9.06 -0.93
N ILE A 303 5.04 -8.06 -1.75
CA ILE A 303 5.94 -6.97 -2.15
C ILE A 303 6.43 -6.15 -0.94
N GLU A 304 5.67 -6.10 0.15
CA GLU A 304 6.02 -5.42 1.39
C GLU A 304 7.06 -6.21 2.22
N GLY A 305 7.27 -7.50 1.92
CA GLY A 305 8.19 -8.39 2.62
C GLY A 305 7.83 -8.68 4.08
N GLY A 306 6.63 -8.30 4.51
CA GLY A 306 6.08 -8.57 5.83
C GLY A 306 4.68 -8.01 5.98
N ARG A 307 3.94 -8.43 7.00
CA ARG A 307 2.59 -7.91 7.28
C ARG A 307 2.65 -6.47 7.75
N THR A 308 1.73 -5.62 7.26
CA THR A 308 1.56 -4.28 7.81
C THR A 308 1.17 -4.35 9.28
N ARG A 309 1.75 -3.50 10.09
CA ARG A 309 1.44 -3.38 11.52
C ARG A 309 0.54 -2.20 11.83
N THR A 310 0.44 -1.28 10.89
CA THR A 310 -0.29 -0.02 11.04
C THR A 310 -1.58 0.03 10.24
N GLY A 311 -1.86 -0.96 9.37
CA GLY A 311 -3.01 -0.98 8.48
C GLY A 311 -2.81 -0.22 7.17
N LYS A 312 -1.86 0.71 7.10
CA LYS A 312 -1.46 1.36 5.84
C LYS A 312 -0.49 0.47 5.05
N PRO A 313 -0.38 0.62 3.72
CA PRO A 313 0.63 -0.07 2.93
C PRO A 313 2.05 0.28 3.39
N CYS A 314 2.94 -0.71 3.40
CA CYS A 314 4.34 -0.51 3.72
C CYS A 314 5.16 -0.18 2.47
N MET A 315 6.33 0.47 2.66
CA MET A 315 7.28 0.62 1.57
C MET A 315 7.73 -0.74 1.05
N PRO A 316 7.82 -0.92 -0.28
CA PRO A 316 8.13 -2.19 -0.89
C PRO A 316 9.55 -2.67 -0.59
N LYS A 317 9.77 -3.98 -0.78
CA LYS A 317 11.08 -4.62 -0.77
C LYS A 317 11.32 -5.31 -2.12
N SER A 318 12.33 -4.86 -2.81
CA SER A 318 12.60 -5.24 -4.20
C SER A 318 13.34 -6.58 -4.40
N GLY A 319 13.74 -7.28 -3.33
CA GLY A 319 14.68 -8.40 -3.44
C GLY A 319 14.23 -9.61 -4.27
N ILE A 320 12.94 -10.01 -4.25
CA ILE A 320 12.44 -11.09 -5.14
C ILE A 320 12.11 -10.50 -6.50
N LEU A 321 11.62 -9.26 -6.55
CA LEU A 321 11.30 -8.59 -7.80
C LEU A 321 12.54 -8.43 -8.68
N SER A 322 13.73 -8.19 -8.08
CA SER A 322 14.98 -8.12 -8.83
C SER A 322 15.26 -9.39 -9.62
N VAL A 323 15.03 -10.57 -9.03
CA VAL A 323 15.22 -11.85 -9.72
C VAL A 323 14.32 -11.99 -10.95
N ILE A 324 13.10 -11.45 -10.88
CA ILE A 324 12.15 -11.48 -12.01
C ILE A 324 12.61 -10.52 -13.13
N VAL A 325 13.05 -9.33 -12.74
CA VAL A 325 13.60 -8.34 -13.69
C VAL A 325 14.89 -8.87 -14.32
N ASP A 326 15.76 -9.54 -13.56
CA ASP A 326 16.97 -10.17 -14.07
C ASP A 326 16.62 -11.29 -15.07
N ALA A 327 15.65 -12.16 -14.76
CA ALA A 327 15.20 -13.21 -15.67
C ALA A 327 14.62 -12.66 -16.99
N PHE A 328 14.01 -11.48 -16.95
CA PHE A 328 13.57 -10.75 -18.15
C PHE A 328 14.76 -10.15 -18.92
N ASN A 329 15.70 -9.49 -18.24
CA ASN A 329 16.88 -8.89 -18.85
C ASN A 329 17.80 -9.95 -19.50
N ASP A 330 17.98 -11.11 -18.81
CA ASP A 330 18.73 -12.27 -19.32
C ASP A 330 17.99 -13.02 -20.46
N LYS A 331 16.78 -12.56 -20.83
CA LYS A 331 15.92 -13.19 -21.85
C LYS A 331 15.55 -14.66 -21.51
N SER A 332 15.63 -15.05 -20.26
CA SER A 332 15.16 -16.36 -19.77
C SER A 332 13.64 -16.49 -19.83
N ILE A 333 12.95 -15.36 -19.76
CA ILE A 333 11.52 -15.23 -20.02
C ILE A 333 11.31 -14.10 -21.04
N ALA A 334 10.31 -14.25 -21.92
CA ALA A 334 10.02 -13.22 -22.92
C ALA A 334 9.36 -11.99 -22.30
N ASP A 335 8.51 -12.18 -21.29
CA ASP A 335 7.82 -11.16 -20.49
C ASP A 335 7.28 -11.77 -19.19
N ALA A 336 6.72 -10.96 -18.32
CA ALA A 336 5.95 -11.36 -17.15
C ALA A 336 4.75 -10.43 -16.98
N LEU A 337 3.58 -10.99 -16.65
CA LEU A 337 2.40 -10.20 -16.30
C LEU A 337 2.36 -9.95 -14.81
N ILE A 338 2.56 -8.71 -14.41
CA ILE A 338 2.49 -8.27 -13.02
C ILE A 338 1.02 -8.04 -12.65
N VAL A 339 0.56 -8.67 -11.58
CA VAL A 339 -0.80 -8.57 -11.05
C VAL A 339 -0.75 -7.99 -9.64
N PRO A 340 -0.98 -6.68 -9.46
CA PRO A 340 -1.12 -6.13 -8.11
C PRO A 340 -2.39 -6.67 -7.46
N VAL A 341 -2.31 -7.07 -6.20
CA VAL A 341 -3.45 -7.63 -5.45
C VAL A 341 -3.63 -6.88 -4.14
N SER A 342 -4.85 -6.48 -3.86
CA SER A 342 -5.20 -5.91 -2.57
C SER A 342 -6.06 -6.86 -1.76
N ILE A 343 -5.83 -6.88 -0.47
CA ILE A 343 -6.55 -7.73 0.48
C ILE A 343 -6.99 -6.87 1.65
N ASN A 344 -8.27 -6.91 2.00
CA ASN A 344 -8.79 -6.22 3.15
C ASN A 344 -9.73 -7.08 3.97
N TYR A 345 -9.81 -6.78 5.27
CA TYR A 345 -10.61 -7.49 6.26
C TYR A 345 -11.48 -6.50 7.03
N GLU A 346 -12.71 -6.87 7.34
CA GLU A 346 -13.52 -6.10 8.30
C GLU A 346 -12.95 -6.18 9.71
N LYS A 347 -12.39 -7.33 10.07
CA LYS A 347 -11.64 -7.50 11.33
C LYS A 347 -10.41 -8.35 11.07
N LEU A 348 -9.28 -7.94 11.61
CA LEU A 348 -8.00 -8.61 11.42
C LEU A 348 -8.02 -9.99 12.11
N VAL A 349 -7.69 -11.03 11.34
CA VAL A 349 -7.77 -12.44 11.80
C VAL A 349 -6.61 -12.79 12.71
N ASP A 350 -5.40 -12.30 12.40
CA ASP A 350 -4.18 -12.59 13.15
C ASP A 350 -3.25 -11.39 13.23
N GLY A 351 -2.46 -11.37 14.26
CA GLY A 351 -1.45 -10.33 14.44
C GLY A 351 -1.92 -9.15 15.27
N ASN A 352 -1.99 -9.33 16.57
CA ASN A 352 -2.05 -8.17 17.47
C ASN A 352 -0.66 -7.48 17.45
N PHE A 353 -0.49 -6.51 16.55
CA PHE A 353 0.76 -5.76 16.38
C PHE A 353 0.97 -4.65 17.41
N VAL A 354 -0.01 -4.41 18.28
CA VAL A 354 0.03 -3.35 19.29
C VAL A 354 1.28 -3.45 20.14
N ARG A 355 1.65 -4.65 20.59
CA ARG A 355 2.87 -4.86 21.40
C ARG A 355 4.13 -4.47 20.64
N GLU A 356 4.20 -4.79 19.34
CA GLU A 356 5.34 -4.42 18.50
C GLU A 356 5.39 -2.91 18.25
N GLN A 357 4.25 -2.25 18.12
CA GLN A 357 4.14 -0.79 18.00
C GLN A 357 4.56 -0.07 19.28
N LEU A 358 4.30 -0.66 20.44
CA LEU A 358 4.76 -0.18 21.74
C LEU A 358 6.26 -0.48 22.02
N GLY A 359 7.01 -0.95 21.02
CA GLY A 359 8.45 -1.23 21.15
C GLY A 359 8.79 -2.54 21.87
N GLN A 360 7.81 -3.40 22.16
CA GLN A 360 8.04 -4.68 22.81
C GLN A 360 8.56 -5.73 21.81
N LYS A 361 9.41 -6.64 22.30
CA LYS A 361 9.98 -7.71 21.47
C LYS A 361 8.89 -8.66 20.96
N LYS A 362 9.02 -9.08 19.68
CA LYS A 362 8.18 -10.11 19.09
C LYS A 362 8.35 -11.43 19.85
N ILE A 363 7.22 -12.07 20.19
CA ILE A 363 7.23 -13.41 20.79
C ILE A 363 7.46 -14.42 19.66
N PRO A 364 8.45 -15.33 19.80
CA PRO A 364 8.67 -16.38 18.81
C PRO A 364 7.44 -17.30 18.69
N GLU A 365 7.10 -17.66 17.47
CA GLU A 365 6.00 -18.57 17.19
C GLU A 365 6.41 -20.00 17.53
N SER A 366 5.66 -20.69 18.38
CA SER A 366 5.81 -22.10 18.69
C SER A 366 4.61 -22.88 18.15
N PHE A 367 4.74 -24.20 17.99
CA PHE A 367 3.62 -25.05 17.56
C PHE A 367 2.41 -24.93 18.49
N ALA A 368 2.61 -24.91 19.80
CA ALA A 368 1.53 -24.76 20.77
C ALA A 368 0.86 -23.37 20.69
N SER A 369 1.65 -22.30 20.52
CA SER A 369 1.12 -20.96 20.34
C SER A 369 0.34 -20.81 19.02
N ALA A 370 0.80 -21.42 17.94
CA ALA A 370 0.11 -21.46 16.66
C ALA A 370 -1.23 -22.24 16.75
N ALA A 371 -1.23 -23.41 17.38
CA ALA A 371 -2.46 -24.20 17.60
C ALA A 371 -3.47 -23.45 18.46
N SER A 372 -3.02 -22.79 19.55
CA SER A 372 -3.87 -21.96 20.40
C SER A 372 -4.44 -20.75 19.64
N ALA A 373 -3.64 -20.11 18.78
CA ALA A 373 -4.08 -19.00 17.93
C ALA A 373 -5.16 -19.46 16.93
N ILE A 374 -4.96 -20.60 16.26
CA ILE A 374 -5.96 -21.18 15.35
C ILE A 374 -7.28 -21.46 16.11
N MET A 375 -7.24 -22.04 17.31
CA MET A 375 -8.44 -22.31 18.10
C MET A 375 -9.14 -21.01 18.53
N LYS A 376 -8.43 -19.94 18.81
CA LYS A 376 -9.02 -18.62 19.07
C LYS A 376 -9.70 -18.05 17.84
N VAL A 377 -9.04 -18.15 16.66
CA VAL A 377 -9.60 -17.71 15.39
C VAL A 377 -10.91 -18.42 15.08
N LEU A 378 -10.97 -19.73 15.22
CA LEU A 378 -12.18 -20.52 14.95
C LEU A 378 -13.37 -20.22 15.89
N LYS A 379 -13.14 -19.57 17.02
CA LYS A 379 -14.19 -19.19 18.00
C LYS A 379 -14.68 -17.76 17.85
N ALA A 380 -13.99 -16.92 17.08
CA ALA A 380 -14.32 -15.51 16.88
C ALA A 380 -15.00 -15.29 15.52
N ARG A 381 -15.60 -14.11 15.34
CA ARG A 381 -16.16 -13.67 14.05
C ARG A 381 -15.33 -12.51 13.51
N TYR A 382 -14.96 -12.61 12.23
CA TYR A 382 -14.07 -11.65 11.58
C TYR A 382 -14.73 -10.87 10.44
N GLY A 383 -16.03 -11.11 10.20
CA GLY A 383 -16.76 -10.42 9.14
C GLY A 383 -16.34 -10.87 7.75
N LEU A 384 -16.37 -9.94 6.81
CA LEU A 384 -16.05 -10.16 5.41
C LEU A 384 -14.55 -9.97 5.16
N MET A 385 -13.98 -10.84 4.32
CA MET A 385 -12.67 -10.63 3.67
C MET A 385 -12.90 -10.30 2.21
N ARG A 386 -12.18 -9.32 1.68
CA ARG A 386 -12.23 -8.95 0.28
C ARG A 386 -10.85 -9.02 -0.34
N ILE A 387 -10.80 -9.57 -1.56
CA ILE A 387 -9.61 -9.66 -2.39
C ILE A 387 -9.93 -9.04 -3.74
N ASP A 388 -9.17 -8.03 -4.12
CA ASP A 388 -9.31 -7.33 -5.38
C ASP A 388 -8.03 -7.53 -6.21
N PHE A 389 -8.22 -7.98 -7.45
CA PHE A 389 -7.16 -8.15 -8.42
C PHE A 389 -7.15 -6.96 -9.36
N ASN A 390 -6.02 -6.28 -9.43
CA ASN A 390 -5.83 -5.25 -10.43
C ASN A 390 -5.52 -5.87 -11.79
N GLU A 391 -5.63 -5.04 -12.81
CA GLU A 391 -5.35 -5.45 -14.16
C GLU A 391 -3.90 -5.91 -14.31
N PRO A 392 -3.69 -7.09 -14.91
CA PRO A 392 -2.35 -7.56 -15.25
C PRO A 392 -1.67 -6.62 -16.25
N PHE A 393 -0.47 -6.18 -15.99
CA PHE A 393 0.32 -5.38 -16.92
C PHE A 393 1.66 -6.03 -17.25
N SER A 394 2.14 -5.78 -18.47
CA SER A 394 3.42 -6.31 -18.97
C SER A 394 4.59 -5.65 -18.26
N LEU A 395 5.53 -6.46 -17.75
CA LEU A 395 6.78 -6.00 -17.18
C LEU A 395 7.63 -5.27 -18.22
N SER A 396 7.66 -5.77 -19.45
CA SER A 396 8.44 -5.15 -20.55
C SER A 396 7.92 -3.77 -20.91
N GLU A 397 6.60 -3.57 -20.94
CA GLU A 397 5.99 -2.27 -21.24
C GLU A 397 6.24 -1.28 -20.10
N LEU A 398 6.11 -1.70 -18.85
CA LEU A 398 6.39 -0.86 -17.70
C LEU A 398 7.87 -0.42 -17.66
N ILE A 399 8.81 -1.34 -17.87
CA ILE A 399 10.24 -1.01 -17.93
C ILE A 399 10.53 0.02 -19.04
N LYS A 400 9.95 -0.17 -20.23
CA LYS A 400 10.09 0.80 -21.34
C LYS A 400 9.52 2.17 -20.99
N SER A 401 8.36 2.20 -20.32
CA SER A 401 7.72 3.44 -19.90
C SER A 401 8.55 4.19 -18.84
N LEU A 402 9.06 3.50 -17.82
CA LEU A 402 9.88 4.10 -16.78
C LEU A 402 11.21 4.64 -17.35
N ARG A 403 11.90 3.88 -18.21
CA ARG A 403 13.15 4.34 -18.87
C ARG A 403 12.93 5.58 -19.74
N LYS A 404 11.78 5.70 -20.41
CA LYS A 404 11.42 6.90 -21.20
C LYS A 404 11.12 8.09 -20.30
N SER A 405 10.48 7.87 -19.15
CA SER A 405 10.21 8.90 -18.16
C SER A 405 11.50 9.47 -17.57
N ASP A 406 12.48 8.62 -17.26
CA ASP A 406 13.80 9.05 -16.74
C ASP A 406 14.58 9.90 -17.76
N THR A 407 14.45 9.63 -19.08
CA THR A 407 15.06 10.45 -20.12
C THR A 407 14.35 11.78 -20.37
N ALA A 408 13.04 11.86 -20.10
CA ALA A 408 12.24 13.08 -20.29
C ALA A 408 12.31 14.04 -19.08
N HIS A 409 12.73 13.55 -17.91
CA HIS A 409 12.84 14.32 -16.69
C HIS A 409 14.32 14.46 -16.33
N ASN A 410 14.93 15.55 -16.80
CA ASN A 410 16.24 15.97 -16.32
C ASN A 410 16.13 16.27 -14.82
N TYR A 411 16.42 15.27 -14.00
CA TYR A 411 16.72 15.49 -12.58
C TYR A 411 17.95 16.41 -12.53
N THR A 412 17.86 17.49 -11.78
CA THR A 412 19.03 18.32 -11.52
C THR A 412 20.12 17.44 -10.90
N PRO A 413 21.42 17.68 -11.23
CA PRO A 413 22.54 16.87 -10.70
C PRO A 413 22.58 16.79 -9.16
N GLU A 414 21.95 17.75 -8.47
CA GLU A 414 21.85 17.80 -7.00
C GLU A 414 20.84 16.79 -6.45
N MET A 415 19.69 16.60 -7.09
CA MET A 415 18.74 15.55 -6.70
C MET A 415 19.30 14.13 -6.92
N ARG A 416 20.14 13.92 -7.94
CA ARG A 416 20.86 12.64 -8.11
C ARG A 416 21.79 12.32 -6.95
N ARG A 417 22.50 13.31 -6.39
CA ARG A 417 23.42 13.11 -5.25
C ARG A 417 22.71 12.78 -3.95
N LEU A 418 21.48 13.28 -3.73
CA LEU A 418 20.71 13.04 -2.52
C LEU A 418 20.02 11.66 -2.48
N GLN A 419 19.87 10.98 -3.62
CA GLN A 419 19.24 9.65 -3.67
C GLN A 419 20.18 8.47 -3.38
N HIS A 420 21.48 8.69 -3.24
CA HIS A 420 22.52 7.66 -3.34
C HIS A 420 23.23 7.35 -2.00
N LYS A 421 22.48 6.88 -0.99
CA LYS A 421 23.10 5.98 -0.01
C LYS A 421 22.53 4.57 -0.22
N PRO A 422 23.40 3.56 -0.47
CA PRO A 422 22.93 2.20 -0.74
C PRO A 422 22.24 1.64 0.50
N SER A 423 20.97 1.25 0.33
CA SER A 423 20.27 0.51 1.36
C SER A 423 20.98 -0.83 1.58
N SER A 424 21.50 -1.05 2.77
CA SER A 424 22.19 -2.30 3.17
C SER A 424 21.29 -3.53 3.17
N SER A 425 20.06 -3.43 2.69
CA SER A 425 19.07 -4.52 2.63
C SER A 425 18.88 -5.12 1.24
N SER A 426 19.71 -4.76 0.23
CA SER A 426 19.68 -5.39 -1.09
C SER A 426 20.11 -6.85 -0.98
N LEU A 427 19.36 -7.75 -1.61
CA LEU A 427 19.71 -9.18 -1.75
C LEU A 427 21.05 -9.39 -2.46
N PHE A 428 21.47 -8.44 -3.29
CA PHE A 428 22.67 -8.49 -4.12
C PHE A 428 23.50 -7.23 -3.88
N GLY A 429 24.18 -7.16 -2.74
CA GLY A 429 25.14 -6.07 -2.50
C GLY A 429 26.43 -6.36 -3.27
N THR A 430 26.57 -5.81 -4.45
CA THR A 430 27.83 -5.74 -5.20
C THR A 430 28.33 -4.30 -5.23
N ASP A 431 29.64 -4.11 -5.40
CA ASP A 431 30.28 -2.81 -5.50
C ASP A 431 29.71 -2.08 -6.73
N VAL A 432 29.40 -0.81 -6.55
CA VAL A 432 28.43 -0.08 -7.34
C VAL A 432 29.05 0.47 -8.61
N VAL A 433 28.70 -0.13 -9.73
CA VAL A 433 28.79 0.51 -11.05
C VAL A 433 27.48 1.30 -11.28
N GLN A 434 27.53 2.40 -11.99
CA GLN A 434 26.38 3.30 -12.24
C GLN A 434 25.17 2.56 -12.84
N GLU A 435 25.42 1.58 -13.72
CA GLU A 435 24.37 0.72 -14.31
C GLU A 435 23.59 -0.11 -13.27
N GLU A 436 24.26 -0.58 -12.22
CA GLU A 436 23.59 -1.30 -11.14
C GLU A 436 22.72 -0.38 -10.27
N GLN A 437 23.09 0.89 -10.12
CA GLN A 437 22.27 1.86 -9.40
C GLN A 437 20.99 2.17 -10.17
N ASP A 438 21.09 2.42 -11.47
CA ASP A 438 19.95 2.68 -12.35
C ASP A 438 19.00 1.48 -12.38
N GLN A 439 19.54 0.26 -12.39
CA GLN A 439 18.73 -0.96 -12.31
C GLN A 439 18.02 -1.10 -10.94
N ARG A 440 18.70 -0.79 -9.84
CA ARG A 440 18.08 -0.83 -8.50
C ARG A 440 16.96 0.20 -8.39
N GLN A 441 17.17 1.39 -8.92
CA GLN A 441 16.14 2.45 -8.93
C GLN A 441 14.96 2.04 -9.79
N LEU A 442 15.19 1.45 -10.96
CA LEU A 442 14.14 0.91 -11.82
C LEU A 442 13.29 -0.13 -11.07
N ILE A 443 13.92 -1.08 -10.36
CA ILE A 443 13.22 -2.11 -9.61
C ILE A 443 12.43 -1.50 -8.44
N ASP A 444 12.97 -0.50 -7.74
CA ASP A 444 12.26 0.21 -6.68
C ASP A 444 11.05 0.99 -7.23
N ASN A 445 11.20 1.62 -8.40
CA ASN A 445 10.10 2.30 -9.08
C ASN A 445 8.99 1.32 -9.49
N ILE A 446 9.34 0.15 -10.05
CA ILE A 446 8.34 -0.91 -10.35
C ILE A 446 7.63 -1.34 -9.07
N ALA A 447 8.37 -1.58 -7.99
CA ALA A 447 7.81 -2.01 -6.72
C ALA A 447 6.87 -0.96 -6.11
N ARG A 448 7.25 0.32 -6.14
CA ARG A 448 6.40 1.44 -5.68
C ARG A 448 5.14 1.58 -6.53
N HIS A 449 5.24 1.41 -7.85
CA HIS A 449 4.10 1.43 -8.75
C HIS A 449 3.07 0.36 -8.36
N VAL A 450 3.52 -0.87 -8.12
CA VAL A 450 2.67 -1.99 -7.69
C VAL A 450 1.99 -1.71 -6.35
N VAL A 451 2.73 -1.21 -5.35
CA VAL A 451 2.15 -0.89 -4.03
C VAL A 451 1.15 0.25 -4.14
N TYR A 452 1.43 1.28 -4.94
CA TYR A 452 0.49 2.38 -5.17
C TYR A 452 -0.82 1.88 -5.78
N ASP A 453 -0.76 1.07 -6.83
CA ASP A 453 -1.96 0.53 -7.48
C ASP A 453 -2.74 -0.40 -6.56
N SER A 454 -2.06 -1.29 -5.82
CA SER A 454 -2.70 -2.16 -4.83
C SER A 454 -3.36 -1.35 -3.69
N ALA A 455 -2.71 -0.30 -3.21
CA ALA A 455 -3.26 0.56 -2.17
C ALA A 455 -4.52 1.28 -2.65
N ARG A 456 -4.50 1.79 -3.89
CA ARG A 456 -5.65 2.49 -4.49
C ARG A 456 -6.81 1.55 -4.82
N ALA A 457 -6.56 0.29 -5.11
CA ALA A 457 -7.58 -0.73 -5.37
C ALA A 457 -8.12 -1.38 -4.09
N THR A 458 -7.54 -1.10 -2.94
CA THR A 458 -8.01 -1.66 -1.67
C THR A 458 -9.42 -1.14 -1.37
N SER A 459 -10.40 -2.06 -1.31
CA SER A 459 -11.78 -1.74 -1.00
C SER A 459 -11.91 -1.25 0.45
N VAL A 460 -12.72 -0.22 0.66
CA VAL A 460 -13.03 0.30 1.99
C VAL A 460 -14.09 -0.58 2.65
N MET A 461 -13.77 -1.14 3.83
CA MET A 461 -14.67 -2.00 4.59
C MET A 461 -15.48 -1.18 5.62
N THR A 462 -16.57 -1.75 6.14
CA THR A 462 -17.44 -1.10 7.13
C THR A 462 -16.67 -0.58 8.36
N THR A 463 -15.79 -1.42 8.89
CA THR A 463 -14.97 -1.08 10.07
C THR A 463 -13.93 0.00 9.79
N ASN A 464 -13.41 0.04 8.54
CA ASN A 464 -12.47 1.09 8.14
C ASN A 464 -13.16 2.46 8.13
N ALA A 465 -14.34 2.56 7.51
CA ALA A 465 -15.12 3.80 7.44
C ALA A 465 -15.50 4.30 8.84
N LEU A 466 -16.04 3.43 9.70
CA LEU A 466 -16.41 3.81 11.06
C LEU A 466 -15.18 4.24 11.88
N ALA A 467 -14.08 3.48 11.86
CA ALA A 467 -12.86 3.83 12.58
C ALA A 467 -12.27 5.16 12.12
N PHE A 468 -12.30 5.44 10.79
CA PHE A 468 -11.83 6.69 10.23
C PHE A 468 -12.66 7.88 10.73
N LEU A 469 -13.99 7.80 10.69
CA LEU A 469 -14.87 8.85 11.17
C LEU A 469 -14.69 9.09 12.68
N LEU A 470 -14.61 8.02 13.48
CA LEU A 470 -14.45 8.13 14.92
C LEU A 470 -13.11 8.74 15.34
N LEU A 471 -12.01 8.40 14.67
CA LEU A 471 -10.68 8.91 15.05
C LEU A 471 -10.37 10.30 14.48
N ASN A 472 -10.91 10.67 13.32
CA ASN A 472 -10.58 11.93 12.66
C ASN A 472 -11.66 13.02 12.83
N ARG A 473 -12.92 12.64 13.06
CA ARG A 473 -14.02 13.63 13.21
C ARG A 473 -14.71 13.56 14.58
N PHE A 474 -14.91 12.37 15.12
CA PHE A 474 -15.73 12.16 16.32
C PHE A 474 -14.98 11.44 17.44
N ARG A 475 -13.85 11.98 17.83
CA ARG A 475 -12.96 11.35 18.82
C ARG A 475 -13.59 11.23 20.23
N ASP A 476 -14.50 12.14 20.55
CA ASP A 476 -15.29 12.10 21.78
C ASP A 476 -16.60 11.30 21.67
N GLY A 477 -16.84 10.74 20.48
CA GLY A 477 -18.06 10.04 20.11
C GLY A 477 -19.12 10.96 19.54
N ALA A 478 -20.16 10.36 18.95
CA ALA A 478 -21.29 11.09 18.38
C ALA A 478 -22.59 10.27 18.44
N PRO A 479 -23.76 10.92 18.39
CA PRO A 479 -25.04 10.27 18.18
C PRO A 479 -25.07 9.54 16.83
N LEU A 480 -25.81 8.44 16.78
CA LEU A 480 -25.92 7.63 15.57
C LEU A 480 -26.39 8.44 14.34
N SER A 481 -27.33 9.40 14.51
CA SER A 481 -27.83 10.24 13.43
C SER A 481 -26.69 11.05 12.76
N ILE A 482 -25.83 11.67 13.57
CA ILE A 482 -24.67 12.46 13.07
C ILE A 482 -23.64 11.56 12.37
N LEU A 483 -23.43 10.35 12.90
CA LEU A 483 -22.54 9.38 12.26
C LEU A 483 -23.09 8.87 10.93
N VAL A 484 -24.42 8.76 10.79
CA VAL A 484 -25.10 8.39 9.54
C VAL A 484 -24.85 9.46 8.48
N GLU A 485 -25.07 10.74 8.81
CA GLU A 485 -24.81 11.87 7.91
C GLU A 485 -23.35 11.89 7.48
N ALA A 486 -22.42 11.76 8.44
CA ALA A 486 -20.98 11.74 8.15
C ALA A 486 -20.55 10.54 7.30
N LEU A 487 -21.19 9.38 7.45
CA LEU A 487 -20.92 8.22 6.60
C LEU A 487 -21.47 8.42 5.19
N ASP A 488 -22.63 9.07 5.05
CA ASP A 488 -23.19 9.40 3.73
C ASP A 488 -22.33 10.44 3.00
N GLU A 489 -21.81 11.45 3.70
CA GLU A 489 -20.80 12.39 3.16
C GLU A 489 -19.53 11.63 2.72
N LEU A 490 -18.99 10.74 3.56
CA LEU A 490 -17.82 9.93 3.22
C LEU A 490 -18.07 9.04 1.99
N ARG A 491 -19.26 8.45 1.90
CA ARG A 491 -19.68 7.67 0.72
C ARG A 491 -19.71 8.54 -0.54
N ALA A 492 -20.24 9.75 -0.45
CA ALA A 492 -20.29 10.68 -1.58
C ALA A 492 -18.89 11.03 -2.08
N VAL A 493 -17.95 11.33 -1.18
CA VAL A 493 -16.55 11.62 -1.51
C VAL A 493 -15.85 10.42 -2.14
N LEU A 494 -16.11 9.21 -1.65
CA LEU A 494 -15.46 7.98 -2.13
C LEU A 494 -16.15 7.41 -3.39
N ASN A 495 -17.41 7.79 -3.66
CA ASN A 495 -18.19 7.23 -4.75
C ASN A 495 -17.55 7.53 -6.12
N GLY A 496 -17.44 6.49 -6.95
CA GLY A 496 -16.78 6.58 -8.26
C GLY A 496 -15.25 6.62 -8.23
N VAL A 497 -14.64 6.95 -7.08
CA VAL A 497 -13.19 6.98 -6.91
C VAL A 497 -12.67 5.70 -6.25
N ARG A 498 -13.48 5.10 -5.35
CA ARG A 498 -13.12 3.91 -4.58
C ARG A 498 -14.24 2.88 -4.59
N ASP A 499 -13.83 1.64 -4.43
CA ASP A 499 -14.77 0.55 -4.24
C ASP A 499 -15.11 0.40 -2.75
N LEU A 500 -16.40 0.50 -2.46
CA LEU A 500 -16.91 0.27 -1.11
C LEU A 500 -17.21 -1.22 -0.97
N GLY A 501 -16.56 -1.87 -0.01
CA GLY A 501 -16.78 -3.30 0.30
C GLY A 501 -18.10 -3.58 1.03
N PHE A 502 -19.01 -2.60 1.06
CA PHE A 502 -20.29 -2.70 1.76
C PHE A 502 -21.41 -1.96 1.03
N THR A 503 -22.62 -2.41 1.28
CA THR A 503 -23.88 -1.84 0.77
C THR A 503 -24.89 -1.72 1.92
N GLY A 504 -26.06 -1.15 1.66
CA GLY A 504 -27.13 -1.00 2.65
C GLY A 504 -27.18 0.40 3.27
N SER A 505 -28.08 0.59 4.26
CA SER A 505 -28.22 1.89 4.92
C SER A 505 -27.00 2.22 5.78
N SER A 506 -26.64 3.50 5.87
CA SER A 506 -25.50 3.95 6.69
C SER A 506 -25.71 3.63 8.17
N GLU A 507 -26.97 3.62 8.64
CA GLU A 507 -27.30 3.21 9.99
C GLU A 507 -26.95 1.74 10.25
N ASP A 508 -27.36 0.82 9.37
CA ASP A 508 -27.05 -0.60 9.51
C ASP A 508 -25.54 -0.87 9.45
N VAL A 509 -24.84 -0.15 8.56
CA VAL A 509 -23.38 -0.25 8.41
C VAL A 509 -22.68 0.16 9.71
N ILE A 510 -23.06 1.28 10.32
CA ILE A 510 -22.45 1.77 11.56
C ILE A 510 -22.73 0.79 12.72
N ARG A 511 -23.98 0.34 12.86
CA ARG A 511 -24.35 -0.63 13.90
C ARG A 511 -23.57 -1.93 13.77
N TYR A 512 -23.50 -2.47 12.56
CA TYR A 512 -22.74 -3.68 12.25
C TYR A 512 -21.25 -3.51 12.50
N ALA A 513 -20.62 -2.43 12.02
CA ALA A 513 -19.20 -2.17 12.20
C ALA A 513 -18.83 -2.03 13.69
N ALA A 514 -19.65 -1.29 14.46
CA ALA A 514 -19.45 -1.13 15.90
C ALA A 514 -19.58 -2.45 16.65
N ASP A 515 -20.53 -3.32 16.27
CA ASP A 515 -20.68 -4.66 16.86
C ASP A 515 -19.48 -5.56 16.53
N LEU A 516 -18.98 -5.50 15.30
CA LEU A 516 -17.87 -6.33 14.86
C LEU A 516 -16.54 -5.90 15.51
N LEU A 517 -16.28 -4.58 15.61
CA LEU A 517 -15.12 -4.05 16.34
C LEU A 517 -15.19 -4.42 17.83
N GLY A 518 -16.38 -4.34 18.41
CA GLY A 518 -16.64 -4.74 19.78
C GLY A 518 -16.30 -3.67 20.82
N PRO A 519 -16.70 -3.91 22.10
CA PRO A 519 -16.63 -2.91 23.17
C PRO A 519 -15.20 -2.54 23.58
N GLY A 520 -14.22 -3.34 23.20
CA GLY A 520 -12.81 -3.00 23.40
C GLY A 520 -12.31 -1.86 22.52
N LEU A 521 -12.91 -1.63 21.34
CA LEU A 521 -12.50 -0.60 20.40
C LEU A 521 -13.55 0.51 20.25
N VAL A 522 -14.83 0.15 20.31
CA VAL A 522 -15.96 1.08 20.14
C VAL A 522 -17.03 0.77 21.19
N THR A 523 -17.36 1.75 22.01
CA THR A 523 -18.43 1.65 23.02
C THR A 523 -19.74 2.21 22.48
N LYS A 524 -20.85 1.61 22.93
CA LYS A 524 -22.22 2.03 22.62
C LYS A 524 -22.91 2.41 23.90
N GLU A 525 -23.42 3.62 23.96
CA GLU A 525 -24.16 4.14 25.12
C GLU A 525 -25.55 4.60 24.67
N SER A 526 -26.53 4.49 25.52
CA SER A 526 -27.84 5.14 25.30
C SER A 526 -27.82 6.48 26.03
N ARG A 527 -27.87 7.59 25.26
CA ARG A 527 -27.96 8.95 25.81
C ARG A 527 -29.25 9.61 25.30
N ASN A 528 -30.11 10.00 26.21
CA ASN A 528 -31.40 10.65 25.87
C ASN A 528 -32.26 9.83 24.90
N GLY A 529 -32.23 8.50 25.00
CA GLY A 529 -32.98 7.60 24.12
C GLY A 529 -32.33 7.38 22.74
N GLN A 530 -31.22 8.05 22.43
CA GLN A 530 -30.44 7.86 21.18
C GLN A 530 -29.22 6.99 21.45
N LEU A 531 -28.82 6.20 20.43
CA LEU A 531 -27.59 5.46 20.46
C LEU A 531 -26.41 6.41 20.22
N PHE A 532 -25.50 6.46 21.17
CA PHE A 532 -24.26 7.20 21.12
C PHE A 532 -23.10 6.22 20.94
N VAL A 533 -22.24 6.46 19.95
CA VAL A 533 -21.11 5.61 19.59
C VAL A 533 -19.82 6.37 19.83
N LYS A 534 -18.89 5.76 20.59
CA LYS A 534 -17.66 6.41 21.01
C LYS A 534 -16.46 5.49 20.80
N PRO A 535 -15.32 5.99 20.25
CA PRO A 535 -14.09 5.22 20.18
C PRO A 535 -13.45 5.04 21.56
N VAL A 536 -12.75 3.94 21.77
CA VAL A 536 -11.89 3.75 22.94
C VAL A 536 -10.50 4.29 22.62
N VAL A 537 -10.26 5.54 23.02
CA VAL A 537 -9.00 6.26 22.71
C VAL A 537 -7.85 5.96 23.68
N MET A 538 -8.06 5.09 24.66
CA MET A 538 -7.01 4.66 25.60
C MET A 538 -6.02 3.71 24.94
N ILE A 539 -4.75 3.80 25.32
CA ILE A 539 -3.72 2.84 24.95
C ILE A 539 -3.98 1.53 25.73
N PRO A 540 -3.92 0.36 25.09
CA PRO A 540 -3.45 0.08 23.72
C PRO A 540 -4.56 0.09 22.63
N ASN A 541 -5.80 0.31 22.97
CA ASN A 541 -6.98 0.10 22.12
C ASN A 541 -7.02 1.05 20.92
N VAL A 542 -6.62 2.31 21.11
CA VAL A 542 -6.57 3.30 20.04
C VAL A 542 -5.56 2.89 18.94
N ILE A 543 -4.46 2.23 19.31
CA ILE A 543 -3.47 1.71 18.34
C ILE A 543 -4.08 0.58 17.48
N GLU A 544 -4.94 -0.26 18.08
CA GLU A 544 -5.67 -1.28 17.33
C GLU A 544 -6.77 -0.67 16.46
N LEU A 545 -7.50 0.33 16.96
CA LEU A 545 -8.54 1.03 16.20
C LEU A 545 -7.94 1.81 15.02
N SER A 546 -6.79 2.44 15.21
CA SER A 546 -6.10 3.17 14.13
C SER A 546 -5.67 2.26 12.98
N TYR A 547 -5.41 0.96 13.22
CA TYR A 547 -5.14 0.00 12.16
C TYR A 547 -6.25 -0.01 11.09
N TYR A 548 -7.52 0.05 11.50
CA TYR A 548 -8.66 0.08 10.58
C TYR A 548 -8.80 1.45 9.90
N SER A 549 -8.64 2.53 10.66
CA SER A 549 -8.68 3.91 10.14
C SER A 549 -7.59 4.16 9.08
N ASN A 550 -6.39 3.66 9.31
CA ASN A 550 -5.22 3.87 8.45
C ASN A 550 -5.37 3.26 7.05
N CYS A 551 -6.35 2.37 6.84
CA CYS A 551 -6.67 1.87 5.51
C CYS A 551 -7.20 2.97 4.57
N LEU A 552 -7.81 4.03 5.10
CA LEU A 552 -8.34 5.16 4.33
C LEU A 552 -7.32 6.29 4.13
N ILE A 553 -6.31 6.40 4.99
CA ILE A 553 -5.35 7.51 4.92
C ILE A 553 -4.73 7.70 3.53
N PRO A 554 -4.30 6.64 2.79
CA PRO A 554 -3.74 6.83 1.45
C PRO A 554 -4.67 7.53 0.45
N HIS A 555 -5.97 7.59 0.74
CA HIS A 555 -6.97 8.25 -0.10
C HIS A 555 -7.07 9.75 0.18
N PHE A 556 -6.74 10.16 1.39
CA PHE A 556 -6.85 11.55 1.87
C PHE A 556 -5.49 12.22 2.12
N ALA A 557 -4.38 11.49 1.96
CA ALA A 557 -3.05 11.98 2.31
C ALA A 557 -2.66 13.25 1.53
N LEU A 558 -2.93 13.30 0.21
CA LEU A 558 -2.64 14.47 -0.61
C LEU A 558 -3.52 15.68 -0.23
N ASP A 559 -4.82 15.47 -0.08
CA ASP A 559 -5.76 16.48 0.38
C ASP A 559 -5.32 17.05 1.74
N SER A 560 -4.93 16.15 2.64
CA SER A 560 -4.45 16.51 3.98
C SER A 560 -3.14 17.30 3.93
N ILE A 561 -2.20 16.97 3.04
CA ILE A 561 -0.97 17.74 2.82
C ILE A 561 -1.32 19.19 2.41
N VAL A 562 -2.15 19.33 1.37
CA VAL A 562 -2.48 20.66 0.83
C VAL A 562 -3.23 21.51 1.86
N VAL A 563 -4.24 20.94 2.53
CA VAL A 563 -5.04 21.65 3.53
C VAL A 563 -4.21 22.04 4.76
N THR A 564 -3.34 21.15 5.23
CA THR A 564 -2.43 21.44 6.37
C THR A 564 -1.46 22.57 6.04
N CYS A 565 -0.85 22.55 4.85
CA CYS A 565 0.08 23.60 4.39
C CYS A 565 -0.64 24.93 4.17
N ALA A 566 -1.84 24.90 3.59
CA ALA A 566 -2.66 26.10 3.42
C ALA A 566 -3.04 26.72 4.76
N GLY A 567 -3.45 25.90 5.74
CA GLY A 567 -3.74 26.35 7.10
C GLY A 567 -2.52 26.92 7.82
N LEU A 568 -1.33 26.32 7.58
CA LEU A 568 -0.06 26.84 8.12
C LEU A 568 0.24 28.25 7.58
N LEU A 569 0.27 28.41 6.27
CA LEU A 569 0.58 29.69 5.63
C LEU A 569 -0.45 30.77 5.97
N LYS A 570 -1.73 30.39 6.12
CA LYS A 570 -2.77 31.30 6.61
C LYS A 570 -2.42 31.83 8.01
N ARG A 571 -2.06 30.97 8.96
CA ARG A 571 -1.67 31.37 10.32
C ARG A 571 -0.41 32.23 10.35
N GLU A 572 0.56 31.97 9.48
CA GLU A 572 1.76 32.80 9.35
C GLU A 572 1.44 34.18 8.81
N ALA A 573 0.58 34.26 7.79
CA ALA A 573 0.12 35.52 7.24
C ALA A 573 -0.69 36.34 8.26
N GLU A 574 -1.55 35.68 9.04
CA GLU A 574 -2.32 36.34 10.15
C GLU A 574 -1.39 36.87 11.25
N ARG A 575 -0.34 36.16 11.63
CA ARG A 575 0.66 36.66 12.60
C ARG A 575 1.44 37.84 12.10
N ASN A 576 1.75 37.88 10.80
CA ASN A 576 2.52 38.95 10.19
C ASN A 576 1.65 40.23 9.92
N SER A 577 0.33 40.07 9.80
CA SER A 577 -0.62 41.17 9.56
C SER A 577 -1.07 41.89 10.84
N ASN A 578 -0.66 41.49 12.03
CA ASN A 578 -1.07 42.07 13.32
C ASN A 578 -0.47 43.45 13.65
N THR A 579 0.08 44.14 12.65
CA THR A 579 0.41 45.58 12.72
C THR A 579 -0.55 46.36 11.82
N ASP A 580 -1.60 46.96 12.44
CA ASP A 580 -2.48 47.99 11.86
C ASP A 580 -3.41 47.56 10.69
N ARG A 581 -4.52 46.84 10.97
CA ARG A 581 -5.83 47.15 10.31
C ARG A 581 -6.95 46.23 10.81
N HIS A 582 -7.96 46.87 11.39
CA HIS A 582 -9.13 46.21 11.99
C HIS A 582 -10.28 45.88 11.00
N ASP A 583 -10.13 46.03 9.67
CA ASP A 583 -11.29 46.09 8.79
C ASP A 583 -11.43 45.05 7.67
N HIS A 584 -10.60 44.03 7.53
CA HIS A 584 -10.84 42.95 6.56
C HIS A 584 -10.13 41.62 7.00
N ALA A 585 -10.61 41.03 8.10
CA ALA A 585 -10.02 39.83 8.67
C ALA A 585 -10.38 38.51 7.92
N ASP A 586 -11.22 38.56 6.89
CA ASP A 586 -11.81 37.33 6.31
C ASP A 586 -11.12 36.79 5.04
N GLU A 587 -10.21 37.51 4.41
CA GLU A 587 -9.52 37.04 3.20
C GLU A 587 -8.00 37.12 3.33
N VAL A 588 -7.40 36.01 3.85
CA VAL A 588 -5.94 35.87 3.80
C VAL A 588 -5.55 35.26 2.48
N THR A 589 -4.75 35.97 1.70
CA THR A 589 -4.21 35.48 0.41
C THR A 589 -2.86 34.81 0.61
N VAL A 590 -2.66 33.64 0.01
CA VAL A 590 -1.40 32.89 0.01
C VAL A 590 -0.96 32.66 -1.43
N GLY A 591 0.33 32.88 -1.71
CA GLY A 591 0.89 32.62 -3.03
C GLY A 591 0.86 31.14 -3.39
N ARG A 592 0.33 30.81 -4.57
CA ARG A 592 0.27 29.41 -5.07
C ARG A 592 1.63 28.71 -5.05
N ARG A 593 2.68 29.41 -5.47
CA ARG A 593 4.05 28.87 -5.50
C ARG A 593 4.56 28.57 -4.10
N ALA A 594 4.32 29.45 -3.14
CA ALA A 594 4.68 29.22 -1.74
C ALA A 594 3.93 28.02 -1.16
N LEU A 595 2.64 27.90 -1.45
CA LEU A 595 1.84 26.74 -1.04
C LEU A 595 2.39 25.43 -1.60
N LEU A 596 2.64 25.36 -2.91
CA LEU A 596 3.18 24.15 -3.55
C LEU A 596 4.57 23.80 -3.02
N SER A 597 5.44 24.81 -2.79
CA SER A 597 6.75 24.58 -2.18
C SER A 597 6.65 23.97 -0.78
N THR A 598 5.77 24.51 0.06
CA THR A 598 5.51 24.00 1.41
C THR A 598 4.89 22.60 1.37
N CYS A 599 4.00 22.33 0.42
CA CYS A 599 3.43 21.00 0.21
C CYS A 599 4.50 19.98 -0.22
N MET A 600 5.44 20.37 -1.08
CA MET A 600 6.55 19.53 -1.49
C MET A 600 7.45 19.17 -0.30
N GLU A 601 7.79 20.15 0.55
CA GLU A 601 8.60 19.92 1.76
C GLU A 601 7.90 18.97 2.74
N PHE A 602 6.59 19.16 2.95
CA PHE A 602 5.80 18.27 3.81
C PHE A 602 5.67 16.87 3.22
N ALA A 603 5.44 16.75 1.91
CA ALA A 603 5.39 15.47 1.22
C ALA A 603 6.73 14.71 1.31
N GLU A 604 7.86 15.42 1.19
CA GLU A 604 9.19 14.84 1.38
C GLU A 604 9.41 14.35 2.82
N LEU A 605 8.91 15.06 3.81
CA LEU A 605 8.97 14.63 5.22
C LEU A 605 8.23 13.28 5.39
N LEU A 606 7.13 13.05 4.67
CA LEU A 606 6.29 11.85 4.76
C LEU A 606 6.62 10.77 3.71
N MET A 607 7.69 10.91 2.94
CA MET A 607 8.02 10.06 1.79
C MET A 607 8.22 8.56 2.10
N TYR A 608 8.50 8.19 3.36
CA TYR A 608 8.57 6.81 3.81
C TYR A 608 7.29 6.33 4.50
N GLU A 609 6.32 7.24 4.71
CA GLU A 609 4.99 6.89 5.22
C GLU A 609 4.04 6.51 4.10
N PHE A 610 4.07 7.25 2.97
CA PHE A 610 3.13 7.09 1.87
C PHE A 610 3.83 7.13 0.52
N ILE A 611 3.28 6.39 -0.44
CA ILE A 611 3.59 6.54 -1.86
C ILE A 611 2.51 7.47 -2.43
N LEU A 612 2.81 8.75 -2.48
CA LEU A 612 1.84 9.82 -2.80
C LEU A 612 1.46 9.86 -4.28
N CYS A 613 2.37 9.45 -5.16
CA CYS A 613 2.15 9.41 -6.61
C CYS A 613 2.84 8.19 -7.23
N LYS A 614 2.47 7.86 -8.47
CA LYS A 614 3.18 6.84 -9.25
C LYS A 614 4.60 7.33 -9.58
N PRO A 615 5.59 6.44 -9.64
CA PRO A 615 6.97 6.82 -10.01
C PRO A 615 7.11 7.49 -11.38
N CYS A 616 6.14 7.28 -12.28
CA CYS A 616 6.09 7.93 -13.59
C CYS A 616 5.45 9.32 -13.58
N GLN A 617 4.93 9.79 -12.44
CA GLN A 617 4.27 11.08 -12.27
C GLN A 617 5.16 12.03 -11.47
N LYS A 618 5.08 13.32 -11.78
CA LYS A 618 5.69 14.37 -10.96
C LYS A 618 4.79 14.68 -9.78
N LEU A 619 5.35 14.65 -8.58
CA LEU A 619 4.60 14.95 -7.35
C LEU A 619 4.03 16.37 -7.37
N GLU A 620 4.76 17.34 -7.90
CA GLU A 620 4.31 18.72 -8.03
C GLU A 620 3.00 18.81 -8.85
N THR A 621 2.94 18.17 -10.02
CA THR A 621 1.71 18.13 -10.84
C THR A 621 0.56 17.43 -10.13
N VAL A 622 0.85 16.39 -9.35
CA VAL A 622 -0.18 15.69 -8.56
C VAL A 622 -0.73 16.60 -7.46
N LEU A 623 0.12 17.37 -6.80
CA LEU A 623 -0.27 18.36 -5.80
C LEU A 623 -1.07 19.52 -6.42
N GLU A 624 -0.69 19.99 -7.61
CA GLU A 624 -1.46 20.99 -8.37
C GLU A 624 -2.86 20.51 -8.70
N ASN A 625 -3.00 19.28 -9.20
CA ASN A 625 -4.29 18.68 -9.48
C ASN A 625 -5.12 18.53 -8.19
N THR A 626 -4.48 18.13 -7.08
CA THR A 626 -5.15 18.03 -5.78
C THR A 626 -5.65 19.40 -5.30
N LEU A 627 -4.87 20.46 -5.47
CA LEU A 627 -5.28 21.82 -5.16
C LEU A 627 -6.52 22.23 -5.98
N GLN A 628 -6.54 21.95 -7.29
CA GLN A 628 -7.69 22.22 -8.14
C GLN A 628 -8.93 21.42 -7.71
N GLU A 629 -8.77 20.13 -7.37
CA GLU A 629 -9.87 19.31 -6.85
C GLU A 629 -10.43 19.85 -5.52
N LEU A 630 -9.57 20.36 -4.63
CA LEU A 630 -10.00 21.00 -3.37
C LEU A 630 -10.75 22.31 -3.61
N CYS A 631 -10.38 23.08 -4.63
CA CYS A 631 -11.12 24.27 -5.04
C CYS A 631 -12.48 23.89 -5.65
N LEU A 632 -12.55 22.87 -6.50
CA LEU A 632 -13.83 22.38 -7.04
C LEU A 632 -14.78 21.83 -5.97
N ARG A 633 -14.25 21.37 -4.84
CA ARG A 633 -15.03 20.92 -3.67
C ARG A 633 -15.29 22.05 -2.67
N GLU A 634 -14.99 23.30 -3.03
CA GLU A 634 -15.17 24.50 -2.20
C GLU A 634 -14.47 24.46 -0.83
N ILE A 635 -13.48 23.57 -0.65
CA ILE A 635 -12.65 23.52 0.57
C ILE A 635 -11.63 24.67 0.58
N LEU A 636 -11.13 25.02 -0.59
CA LEU A 636 -10.28 26.18 -0.86
C LEU A 636 -10.94 27.00 -1.96
N SER A 637 -10.72 28.32 -1.98
CA SER A 637 -11.15 29.16 -3.09
C SER A 637 -9.94 29.78 -3.81
N GLN A 638 -10.08 29.92 -5.11
CA GLN A 638 -9.14 30.67 -5.96
C GLN A 638 -9.80 31.97 -6.39
N PRO A 639 -9.05 33.06 -6.59
CA PRO A 639 -9.62 34.27 -7.19
C PRO A 639 -10.15 33.95 -8.57
N GLU A 640 -11.28 34.50 -8.91
CA GLU A 640 -11.76 34.47 -10.28
C GLU A 640 -10.67 35.06 -11.18
N GLN A 641 -10.14 34.27 -12.09
CA GLN A 641 -9.24 34.77 -13.12
C GLN A 641 -10.10 35.59 -14.08
N GLU A 642 -9.90 36.90 -14.11
CA GLU A 642 -10.35 37.68 -15.26
C GLU A 642 -9.62 37.12 -16.48
N LEU A 643 -10.37 36.33 -17.27
CA LEU A 643 -9.86 35.73 -18.50
C LEU A 643 -9.49 36.87 -19.46
N THR A 644 -8.27 36.80 -20.00
CA THR A 644 -7.91 37.69 -21.11
C THR A 644 -8.79 37.38 -22.33
N GLU A 645 -9.02 38.36 -23.20
CA GLU A 645 -9.78 38.16 -24.44
C GLU A 645 -9.31 36.97 -25.25
N ASP A 646 -7.97 36.74 -25.29
CA ASP A 646 -7.37 35.54 -25.96
C ASP A 646 -7.77 34.23 -25.28
N GLN A 647 -7.89 34.20 -23.96
CA GLN A 647 -8.31 33.01 -23.20
C GLN A 647 -9.80 32.73 -23.34
N VAL A 648 -10.63 33.77 -23.39
CA VAL A 648 -12.06 33.66 -23.69
C VAL A 648 -12.24 33.13 -25.12
N MET A 649 -11.50 33.68 -26.08
CA MET A 649 -11.55 33.22 -27.46
C MET A 649 -11.03 31.78 -27.63
N ALA A 650 -9.97 31.41 -26.90
CA ALA A 650 -9.46 30.03 -26.89
C ALA A 650 -10.48 29.04 -26.26
N ARG A 651 -11.21 29.46 -25.23
CA ARG A 651 -12.29 28.64 -24.64
C ARG A 651 -13.48 28.50 -25.58
N LYS A 652 -13.93 29.59 -26.21
CA LYS A 652 -14.98 29.56 -27.26
C LYS A 652 -14.56 28.63 -28.41
N LEU A 653 -13.31 28.72 -28.87
CA LEU A 653 -12.79 27.86 -29.93
C LEU A 653 -12.74 26.39 -29.51
N ALA A 654 -12.31 26.11 -28.27
CA ALA A 654 -12.26 24.75 -27.74
C ALA A 654 -13.67 24.16 -27.59
N HIS A 655 -14.64 24.95 -27.13
CA HIS A 655 -16.03 24.53 -27.03
C HIS A 655 -16.66 24.27 -28.39
N ASN A 656 -16.43 25.12 -29.37
CA ASN A 656 -16.91 24.91 -30.74
C ASN A 656 -16.28 23.66 -31.39
N LEU A 657 -15.01 23.35 -31.10
CA LEU A 657 -14.36 22.13 -31.56
C LEU A 657 -14.86 20.86 -30.85
N GLU A 658 -15.38 20.96 -29.64
CA GLU A 658 -16.03 19.84 -28.94
C GLU A 658 -17.47 19.63 -29.35
N CYS A 659 -18.15 20.70 -29.86
CA CYS A 659 -19.55 20.71 -30.28
C CYS A 659 -19.75 20.44 -31.79
N ASP A 660 -18.68 20.17 -32.56
CA ASP A 660 -18.74 19.92 -34.03
C ASP A 660 -19.54 18.67 -34.44
N GLY A 661 -20.54 18.27 -33.65
CA GLY A 661 -21.51 17.20 -33.90
C GLY A 661 -22.91 17.48 -33.37
N LEU A 662 -23.17 18.62 -32.78
CA LEU A 662 -24.50 19.01 -32.31
C LEU A 662 -24.80 20.43 -32.85
N ASP A 663 -25.86 20.55 -33.69
CA ASP A 663 -26.40 21.84 -34.09
C ASP A 663 -26.88 22.60 -32.82
N VAL A 664 -26.02 23.38 -32.21
CA VAL A 664 -26.40 24.32 -31.15
C VAL A 664 -26.41 25.70 -31.80
N ASP A 665 -27.55 26.35 -31.77
CA ASP A 665 -27.71 27.69 -32.32
C ASP A 665 -26.77 28.68 -31.63
N ASP A 666 -26.04 29.48 -32.43
CA ASP A 666 -25.05 30.46 -31.99
C ASP A 666 -25.61 31.51 -31.00
N ASP A 667 -26.93 31.70 -30.98
CA ASP A 667 -27.64 32.71 -30.17
C ASP A 667 -27.69 32.31 -28.65
N GLU A 668 -27.63 31.02 -28.29
CA GLU A 668 -27.58 30.57 -26.87
C GLU A 668 -26.22 30.75 -26.19
N LEU A 669 -25.15 30.88 -26.98
CA LEU A 669 -23.78 31.02 -26.45
C LEU A 669 -23.46 32.48 -26.04
N ASP A 670 -24.02 33.44 -26.73
CA ASP A 670 -23.79 34.85 -26.41
C ASP A 670 -24.53 35.28 -25.13
N ASP A 671 -25.73 34.71 -24.85
CA ASP A 671 -26.48 35.01 -23.61
C ASP A 671 -25.78 34.45 -22.34
N TYR A 672 -25.03 33.36 -22.45
CA TYR A 672 -24.33 32.78 -21.28
C TYR A 672 -23.08 33.57 -20.84
N PHE A 673 -22.47 34.32 -21.79
CA PHE A 673 -21.32 35.15 -21.53
C PHE A 673 -21.61 36.63 -21.24
N ASP A 674 -22.81 37.12 -21.66
CA ASP A 674 -23.20 38.53 -21.47
C ASP A 674 -23.76 38.82 -20.06
N ASP A 675 -24.32 37.84 -19.35
CA ASP A 675 -24.84 38.01 -17.99
C ASP A 675 -23.73 38.29 -16.92
N GLN A 676 -22.46 38.01 -17.23
CA GLN A 676 -21.35 38.34 -16.34
C GLN A 676 -20.71 39.73 -16.57
N HIS A 677 -21.04 40.40 -17.68
CA HIS A 677 -20.44 41.70 -18.02
C HIS A 677 -21.31 42.94 -17.68
N ASN A 678 -22.53 42.76 -17.22
CA ASN A 678 -23.47 43.88 -17.09
C ASN A 678 -23.55 44.55 -15.70
N SER A 679 -22.57 44.34 -14.81
CA SER A 679 -22.60 44.95 -13.46
C SER A 679 -21.57 46.07 -13.22
N THR A 680 -20.92 46.62 -14.26
CA THR A 680 -20.08 47.81 -14.05
C THR A 680 -20.10 48.80 -15.24
N THR A 681 -21.14 49.59 -15.35
CA THR A 681 -21.09 50.85 -16.08
C THR A 681 -20.79 51.98 -15.09
N GLY A 682 -19.59 52.56 -15.18
CA GLY A 682 -19.25 53.79 -14.46
C GLY A 682 -17.79 54.21 -14.65
N GLY A 683 -17.50 55.02 -15.69
CA GLY A 683 -16.51 56.06 -15.64
C GLY A 683 -15.05 55.75 -15.98
N GLY A 684 -14.67 56.24 -17.12
CA GLY A 684 -13.38 56.42 -17.77
C GLY A 684 -12.11 56.60 -16.95
N GLY A 685 -11.03 56.06 -17.50
CA GLY A 685 -9.67 56.33 -17.11
C GLY A 685 -8.81 55.11 -17.40
N GLY A 686 -8.13 55.07 -18.56
CA GLY A 686 -7.15 54.01 -18.92
C GLY A 686 -6.13 53.82 -17.83
N ARG A 687 -6.19 52.71 -17.11
CA ARG A 687 -5.09 52.27 -16.27
C ARG A 687 -4.20 51.32 -17.07
N PRO A 688 -2.86 51.47 -16.89
CA PRO A 688 -1.96 50.57 -17.58
C PRO A 688 -2.20 49.10 -17.13
N TYR A 689 -2.21 48.18 -18.08
CA TYR A 689 -2.26 46.71 -17.86
C TYR A 689 -1.29 46.31 -16.73
N ARG A 690 -1.82 46.00 -15.58
CA ARG A 690 -1.07 45.29 -14.55
C ARG A 690 -1.09 43.83 -14.99
N ALA A 691 0.06 43.24 -15.28
CA ALA A 691 0.20 41.81 -15.41
C ALA A 691 -0.39 41.17 -14.15
N VAL A 692 -1.43 40.37 -14.33
CA VAL A 692 -2.04 39.62 -13.23
C VAL A 692 -0.95 38.68 -12.74
N ASP A 693 -0.56 38.83 -11.50
CA ASP A 693 0.44 38.00 -10.87
C ASP A 693 -0.20 36.58 -10.70
N ASP A 694 0.09 35.68 -11.61
CA ASP A 694 -0.42 34.27 -11.61
C ASP A 694 -0.11 33.52 -10.30
N ASP A 695 0.57 34.14 -9.35
CA ASP A 695 1.15 33.52 -8.17
C ASP A 695 0.25 33.64 -6.91
N VAL A 696 -0.87 34.38 -6.94
CA VAL A 696 -1.71 34.57 -5.77
C VAL A 696 -2.95 33.67 -5.80
N THR A 697 -2.92 32.60 -5.08
CA THR A 697 -4.13 31.83 -4.76
C THR A 697 -4.72 32.38 -3.47
N ARG A 698 -5.96 32.84 -3.50
CA ARG A 698 -6.70 33.24 -2.29
C ARG A 698 -7.18 31.96 -1.59
N ILE A 699 -6.70 31.75 -0.38
CA ILE A 699 -7.15 30.65 0.44
C ILE A 699 -8.22 31.20 1.36
N HIS A 700 -9.46 30.92 1.02
CA HIS A 700 -10.61 31.13 1.85
C HIS A 700 -11.12 29.79 2.38
N PHE A 701 -11.46 29.75 3.66
CA PHE A 701 -12.06 28.56 4.28
C PHE A 701 -13.51 28.90 4.62
N PRO A 702 -14.48 28.54 3.78
CA PRO A 702 -15.88 28.76 4.07
C PRO A 702 -16.28 28.14 5.40
N ALA A 703 -17.12 28.83 6.18
CA ALA A 703 -17.55 28.33 7.49
C ALA A 703 -18.25 26.96 7.40
N GLU A 704 -18.98 26.74 6.34
CA GLU A 704 -19.71 25.49 6.07
C GLU A 704 -18.78 24.28 5.83
N THR A 705 -17.59 24.49 5.29
CA THR A 705 -16.60 23.42 5.04
C THR A 705 -15.63 23.22 6.20
N HIS A 706 -15.79 23.96 7.29
CA HIS A 706 -14.88 23.91 8.43
C HIS A 706 -14.71 22.49 8.99
N CYS A 707 -15.79 21.70 9.09
CA CYS A 707 -15.74 20.32 9.55
C CYS A 707 -14.88 19.42 8.65
N ASN A 708 -14.99 19.55 7.33
CA ASN A 708 -14.21 18.78 6.36
C ASN A 708 -12.72 19.14 6.42
N ARG A 709 -12.40 20.42 6.61
CA ARG A 709 -11.04 20.91 6.79
C ARG A 709 -10.41 20.30 8.04
N LEU A 710 -11.07 20.37 9.19
CA LEU A 710 -10.55 19.78 10.44
C LEU A 710 -10.30 18.27 10.33
N VAL A 711 -11.16 17.56 9.60
CA VAL A 711 -10.95 16.14 9.32
C VAL A 711 -9.66 15.96 8.53
N LEU A 712 -9.46 16.70 7.45
CA LEU A 712 -8.26 16.58 6.62
C LEU A 712 -6.98 16.98 7.38
N GLU A 713 -6.99 18.02 8.20
CA GLU A 713 -5.86 18.39 9.07
C GLU A 713 -5.53 17.29 10.10
N SER A 714 -6.54 16.57 10.60
CA SER A 714 -6.36 15.52 11.61
C SER A 714 -5.76 14.20 11.06
N VAL A 715 -5.94 13.91 9.77
CA VAL A 715 -5.55 12.64 9.14
C VAL A 715 -4.06 12.36 9.27
N LEU A 716 -3.21 13.37 9.08
CA LEU A 716 -1.74 13.23 9.16
C LEU A 716 -1.17 13.61 10.53
N ALA A 717 -1.98 14.16 11.42
CA ALA A 717 -1.55 14.62 12.74
C ALA A 717 -0.83 13.56 13.59
N PRO A 718 -1.25 12.29 13.63
CA PRO A 718 -0.51 11.26 14.38
C PRO A 718 0.93 11.07 13.89
N PHE A 719 1.18 11.19 12.58
CA PHE A 719 2.52 11.03 11.99
C PHE A 719 3.41 12.24 12.29
N THR A 720 2.89 13.46 12.13
CA THR A 720 3.64 14.69 12.41
C THR A 720 3.97 14.82 13.89
N ASN A 721 3.06 14.43 14.80
CA ASN A 721 3.34 14.35 16.23
C ASN A 721 4.46 13.35 16.56
N THR A 722 4.47 12.18 15.92
CA THR A 722 5.57 11.21 16.06
C THR A 722 6.90 11.82 15.60
N TYR A 723 6.92 12.44 14.41
CA TYR A 723 8.11 13.06 13.85
C TYR A 723 8.66 14.19 14.73
N SER A 724 7.76 15.05 15.25
CA SER A 724 8.12 16.10 16.20
C SER A 724 8.75 15.54 17.47
N ALA A 725 8.20 14.47 18.04
CA ALA A 725 8.77 13.84 19.22
C ALA A 725 10.14 13.18 18.94
N VAL A 726 10.30 12.55 17.76
CA VAL A 726 11.61 11.99 17.35
C VAL A 726 12.63 13.11 17.16
N ALA A 727 12.27 14.21 16.49
CA ALA A 727 13.14 15.37 16.32
C ALA A 727 13.59 15.94 17.68
N SER A 728 12.65 16.11 18.62
CA SER A 728 12.99 16.54 20.00
C SER A 728 13.90 15.55 20.71
N SER A 729 13.78 14.24 20.45
CA SER A 729 14.61 13.21 21.09
C SER A 729 16.06 13.19 20.59
N LEU A 730 16.38 13.86 19.46
CA LEU A 730 17.74 13.93 18.91
C LEU A 730 18.76 14.55 19.87
N HIS A 731 18.31 15.38 20.83
CA HIS A 731 19.21 15.97 21.83
C HIS A 731 20.00 14.93 22.65
N GLN A 732 19.50 13.67 22.73
CA GLN A 732 20.18 12.56 23.40
C GLN A 732 21.44 12.07 22.65
N LEU A 733 21.58 12.49 21.38
CA LEU A 733 22.69 12.13 20.51
C LEU A 733 23.75 13.26 20.43
N LEU A 734 23.58 14.37 21.18
CA LEU A 734 24.56 15.43 21.25
C LEU A 734 25.90 14.94 21.87
N ASP A 735 26.94 15.77 21.78
CA ASP A 735 28.26 15.51 22.31
C ASP A 735 28.97 14.26 21.77
N GLY A 736 28.63 13.89 20.49
CA GLY A 736 29.19 12.74 19.82
C GLY A 736 28.69 11.38 20.33
N ASN A 737 27.60 11.37 21.09
CA ASN A 737 26.99 10.14 21.59
C ASN A 737 26.37 9.35 20.43
N ALA A 738 26.88 8.13 20.22
CA ALA A 738 26.23 7.16 19.32
C ALA A 738 25.38 6.19 20.16
N MET A 739 24.13 5.99 19.77
CA MET A 739 23.20 5.12 20.48
C MET A 739 22.76 3.95 19.59
N VAL A 740 22.52 2.79 20.20
CA VAL A 740 21.95 1.64 19.47
C VAL A 740 20.55 1.99 18.94
N GLU A 741 20.32 1.82 17.61
CA GLU A 741 19.05 2.18 16.95
C GLU A 741 17.82 1.69 17.72
N SER A 742 17.86 0.43 18.20
CA SER A 742 16.72 -0.13 18.95
C SER A 742 16.52 0.48 20.33
N GLU A 743 17.54 1.09 20.92
CA GLU A 743 17.46 1.82 22.19
C GLU A 743 16.92 3.22 21.95
N PHE A 744 17.42 3.89 20.92
CA PHE A 744 16.93 5.19 20.54
C PHE A 744 15.43 5.14 20.15
N ILE A 745 15.00 4.11 19.40
CA ILE A 745 13.57 3.91 19.09
C ILE A 745 12.75 3.73 20.38
N ARG A 746 13.25 2.98 21.38
CA ARG A 746 12.53 2.81 22.65
C ARG A 746 12.42 4.11 23.43
N LEU A 747 13.46 4.94 23.37
CA LEU A 747 13.46 6.26 23.97
C LEU A 747 12.43 7.18 23.30
N CYS A 748 12.39 7.24 21.96
CA CYS A 748 11.38 7.99 21.22
C CYS A 748 9.95 7.53 21.56
N ILE A 749 9.70 6.22 21.62
CA ILE A 749 8.39 5.68 22.01
C ILE A 749 8.00 6.10 23.42
N LYS A 750 8.95 6.12 24.36
CA LYS A 750 8.72 6.60 25.73
C LYS A 750 8.37 8.09 25.74
N GLU A 751 9.10 8.89 24.98
CA GLU A 751 8.83 10.33 24.85
C GLU A 751 7.42 10.60 24.30
N ILE A 752 7.02 9.90 23.23
CA ILE A 752 5.68 10.02 22.66
C ILE A 752 4.62 9.60 23.69
N SER A 753 4.85 8.49 24.42
CA SER A 753 3.93 8.03 25.47
C SER A 753 3.76 9.06 26.57
N THR A 754 4.85 9.69 26.99
CA THR A 754 4.84 10.77 28.01
C THR A 754 4.03 11.96 27.52
N ARG A 755 4.19 12.40 26.28
CA ARG A 755 3.40 13.51 25.70
C ARG A 755 1.91 13.18 25.63
N VAL A 756 1.57 11.92 25.33
CA VAL A 756 0.15 11.48 25.33
C VAL A 756 -0.41 11.44 26.77
N GLU A 757 0.36 10.97 27.74
CA GLU A 757 -0.04 10.91 29.15
C GLU A 757 -0.20 12.30 29.78
N LEU A 758 0.64 13.27 29.41
CA LEU A 758 0.57 14.66 29.86
C LEU A 758 -0.52 15.46 29.16
N GLY A 759 -1.09 14.95 28.06
CA GLY A 759 -2.10 15.65 27.28
C GLY A 759 -1.54 16.60 26.22
N ASP A 760 -0.21 16.67 26.06
CA ASP A 760 0.46 17.47 25.03
C ASP A 760 0.21 16.93 23.62
N CYS A 761 -0.14 15.65 23.51
CA CYS A 761 -0.55 14.98 22.28
C CYS A 761 -1.85 14.21 22.50
N LYS A 762 -2.92 14.59 21.80
CA LYS A 762 -4.23 13.91 21.87
C LYS A 762 -4.29 12.60 21.07
N TYR A 763 -3.24 12.30 20.29
CA TYR A 763 -3.21 11.17 19.36
C TYR A 763 -2.40 9.99 19.94
N GLY A 764 -3.06 9.10 20.68
CA GLY A 764 -2.41 7.89 21.23
C GLY A 764 -1.84 6.96 20.15
N GLU A 765 -2.39 7.01 18.94
CA GLU A 765 -1.92 6.28 17.76
C GLU A 765 -0.59 6.81 17.18
N SER A 766 -0.10 7.95 17.67
CA SER A 766 1.28 8.43 17.38
C SER A 766 2.35 7.48 17.93
N ILE A 767 1.98 6.62 18.89
CA ILE A 767 2.89 5.60 19.43
C ILE A 767 3.05 4.47 18.41
N SER A 768 4.02 4.63 17.51
CA SER A 768 4.27 3.69 16.42
C SER A 768 5.76 3.52 16.15
N THR A 769 6.31 2.33 16.45
CA THR A 769 7.71 2.02 16.12
C THR A 769 8.00 2.07 14.63
N ASP A 770 7.02 1.80 13.79
CA ASP A 770 7.21 1.84 12.33
C ASP A 770 7.29 3.29 11.84
N THR A 771 6.48 4.20 12.38
CA THR A 771 6.56 5.64 12.09
C THR A 771 7.88 6.24 12.59
N VAL A 772 8.33 5.87 13.81
CA VAL A 772 9.66 6.28 14.31
C VAL A 772 10.78 5.83 13.35
N ARG A 773 10.77 4.57 12.90
CA ARG A 773 11.75 4.08 11.92
C ARG A 773 11.71 4.80 10.58
N ASN A 774 10.53 5.16 10.11
CA ASN A 774 10.38 5.91 8.87
C ASN A 774 10.91 7.33 9.03
N CYS A 775 10.66 7.98 10.16
CA CYS A 775 11.24 9.27 10.52
C CYS A 775 12.78 9.22 10.51
N LEU A 776 13.39 8.21 11.14
CA LEU A 776 14.85 8.04 11.14
C LEU A 776 15.41 7.90 9.72
N LYS A 777 14.72 7.20 8.81
CA LYS A 777 15.13 7.12 7.39
C LYS A 777 15.06 8.49 6.68
N VAL A 778 14.05 9.31 6.99
CA VAL A 778 13.98 10.68 6.46
C VAL A 778 15.15 11.50 6.98
N PHE A 779 15.45 11.43 8.28
CA PHE A 779 16.54 12.15 8.89
C PHE A 779 17.92 11.69 8.38
N GLU A 780 18.11 10.39 8.16
CA GLU A 780 19.30 9.83 7.50
C GLU A 780 19.42 10.34 6.05
N LYS A 781 18.30 10.39 5.30
CA LYS A 781 18.29 10.93 3.92
C LYS A 781 18.61 12.42 3.89
N ARG A 782 18.14 13.21 4.86
CA ARG A 782 18.44 14.64 4.99
C ARG A 782 19.81 14.89 5.63
N SER A 783 20.59 13.84 5.89
CA SER A 783 21.92 13.90 6.53
C SER A 783 21.89 14.56 7.91
N TYR A 784 20.78 14.51 8.65
CA TYR A 784 20.70 14.94 10.02
C TYR A 784 21.37 13.93 10.96
N ILE A 785 21.23 12.65 10.64
CA ILE A 785 21.80 11.52 11.37
C ILE A 785 22.56 10.58 10.43
N GLU A 786 23.48 9.84 10.98
CA GLU A 786 24.17 8.73 10.34
C GLU A 786 23.86 7.42 11.05
N THR A 787 23.62 6.37 10.24
CA THR A 787 23.47 5.03 10.78
C THR A 787 24.67 4.16 10.39
N THR A 788 25.49 3.81 11.38
CA THR A 788 26.64 2.92 11.17
C THR A 788 26.32 1.50 11.64
N ASN A 789 26.88 0.51 10.95
CA ASN A 789 26.70 -0.91 11.34
C ASN A 789 28.03 -1.42 11.91
N ASN A 790 28.09 -1.59 13.22
CA ASN A 790 29.25 -2.11 13.89
C ASN A 790 28.96 -3.53 14.41
N SER A 791 29.62 -4.53 13.82
CA SER A 791 29.48 -5.95 14.20
C SER A 791 28.03 -6.46 14.27
N GLY A 792 27.16 -5.98 13.35
CA GLY A 792 25.74 -6.36 13.30
C GLY A 792 24.83 -5.55 14.24
N VAL A 793 25.36 -4.57 14.95
CA VAL A 793 24.60 -3.60 15.76
C VAL A 793 24.54 -2.27 15.00
N ARG A 794 23.34 -1.78 14.72
CA ARG A 794 23.14 -0.47 14.11
C ARG A 794 23.21 0.61 15.18
N LEU A 795 24.09 1.59 14.95
CA LEU A 795 24.28 2.76 15.80
C LEU A 795 23.76 3.99 15.06
N VAL A 796 23.11 4.88 15.77
CA VAL A 796 22.62 6.17 15.27
C VAL A 796 23.42 7.28 15.96
N SER A 797 23.93 8.22 15.18
CA SER A 797 24.65 9.42 15.64
C SER A 797 24.24 10.64 14.82
N LEU A 798 24.42 11.83 15.35
CA LEU A 798 24.24 13.08 14.61
C LEU A 798 25.37 13.28 13.60
N GLN A 799 25.07 13.96 12.50
CA GLN A 799 26.04 14.40 11.50
C GLN A 799 26.32 15.90 11.65
N PRO A 800 27.57 16.36 11.49
CA PRO A 800 27.85 17.78 11.38
C PRO A 800 27.12 18.38 10.15
N PRO A 801 26.58 19.61 10.23
CA PRO A 801 26.67 20.55 11.35
C PRO A 801 25.60 20.36 12.44
N PHE A 802 24.74 19.33 12.35
CA PHE A 802 23.58 19.12 13.22
C PHE A 802 23.91 18.55 14.62
N ASP A 803 25.18 18.50 14.98
CA ASP A 803 25.70 18.07 16.28
C ASP A 803 25.74 19.19 17.34
N THR A 804 25.11 20.34 17.05
CA THR A 804 24.96 21.47 17.95
C THR A 804 23.51 21.69 18.38
N MET A 805 23.28 22.24 19.58
CA MET A 805 21.94 22.52 20.08
C MET A 805 21.17 23.53 19.21
N ALA A 806 21.85 24.50 18.60
CA ALA A 806 21.23 25.52 17.76
C ALA A 806 20.66 24.89 16.46
N GLU A 807 21.47 24.04 15.80
CA GLU A 807 21.04 23.37 14.58
C GLU A 807 19.95 22.32 14.86
N LEU A 808 20.00 21.61 15.99
CA LEU A 808 18.93 20.71 16.41
C LEU A 808 17.60 21.45 16.62
N GLN A 809 17.64 22.67 17.21
CA GLN A 809 16.44 23.47 17.36
C GLN A 809 15.83 23.83 16.00
N THR A 810 16.66 24.08 15.00
CA THR A 810 16.17 24.32 13.62
C THR A 810 15.44 23.10 13.07
N ILE A 811 16.00 21.86 13.23
CA ILE A 811 15.33 20.62 12.83
C ILE A 811 14.00 20.46 13.56
N VAL A 812 14.00 20.66 14.88
CA VAL A 812 12.78 20.54 15.69
C VAL A 812 11.72 21.53 15.22
N GLN A 813 12.10 22.77 14.94
CA GLN A 813 11.20 23.80 14.47
C GLN A 813 10.63 23.47 13.08
N GLN A 814 11.49 23.05 12.14
CA GLN A 814 11.05 22.62 10.79
C GLN A 814 10.01 21.50 10.85
N VAL A 815 10.24 20.49 11.68
CA VAL A 815 9.30 19.36 11.81
C VAL A 815 8.03 19.79 12.54
N HIS A 816 8.17 20.61 13.58
CA HIS A 816 7.04 21.07 14.41
C HIS A 816 6.11 22.01 13.64
N THR A 817 6.60 22.70 12.62
CA THR A 817 5.80 23.56 11.74
C THR A 817 4.59 22.83 11.16
N PHE A 818 4.73 21.55 10.83
CA PHE A 818 3.65 20.72 10.24
C PHE A 818 2.77 20.02 11.29
N VAL A 819 2.98 20.24 12.57
CA VAL A 819 2.10 19.71 13.61
C VAL A 819 0.85 20.59 13.70
N PRO A 820 -0.37 20.04 13.49
CA PRO A 820 -1.59 20.82 13.66
C PRO A 820 -1.72 21.32 15.11
N VAL A 821 -2.13 22.56 15.26
CA VAL A 821 -2.32 23.20 16.58
C VAL A 821 -3.64 22.76 17.22
#